data_fdcb8286312970487cd62121df2e2640
#
_entry.id   fdcb8286312970487cd62121df2e2640
#
_cell.length_a   1.000
_cell.length_b   1.000
_cell.length_c   1.000
_cell.angle_alpha   90.00
_cell.angle_beta   90.00
_cell.angle_gamma   90.00
#
_symmetry.space_group_name_H-M   'P 1'
#
loop_
_entity.id
_entity.type
_entity.pdbx_description
1 polymer ?
#
loop_
_entity_poly.entity_id
_entity_poly.type
_entity_poly.pdbx_seq_one_letter_code
_entity_poly.pdbx_strand_id
1 'polypeptide(L)'
;MGRIEVTSGRDNDTQQRRESTASKIVIGREEIERQGDANLGEILKRMPGITLGGAPGRGGGIRMRGLSQGYTQILLDGQRVPPGFSVESLTPEMIERIEIYRAPTAETGAQAIAGTINIITREGRKGMPTELKVGSSFQGGYASPTASLVKYHDAEQWTANYTLSVNRYAAPDHSENELTRDEIPAAGGNTTQHRYTNRSRISDSHYDREGMNATARLQLKGDPGETFTLMPFVALSQGSTSGSIYANQTSTGYLPLTNGSTTANTKNDNHFAVARLNGQWRRKLSADSNMEWKFNVGGWNSHNEFQQTTGNFLLLPSATENSHVQDRSANLSGKYTNVMGGGHQWVSGAETESVRRTQEVVGAYQTIPGSADYKASSMRYAMYSQDEWQLTPHWATHAGARYEGLTTQGNTATGDVINHNSVFTPLLHAMWRPDPDSRDQVRMSLTRSFKTPTMPSLLARRTYTRDDNSATNPDVSGNPNLKPEIATGLDVAVERYLPQGGVLSASAFHRRVQNLIRNVTTYGPVPGVPGMSRWLSSPQNISEAITEGVELEAKFRLDQWMDDAPHIDLRNNLSFYRSRVLSIMGPDNRLDQQPSMTANLGADYRLKTVPLTVGGNVNYNPGYTTRLSAEQLATVSQKRVMDVYGLWRVDGSTAWRLTLSNLDPRNYNTGSVYSSAGVVENSSTQNRSWTNVQILLEKKL
;
A
#
# COMPACT_ATOMS: atom_id res chain seq x y z
N MET A 1 -12.75 1.12 36.86
CA MET A 1 -13.99 1.21 36.04
C MET A 1 -13.88 2.47 35.21
N GLY A 2 -13.42 2.38 33.98
CA GLY A 2 -13.39 3.50 33.05
C GLY A 2 -14.81 3.85 32.61
N ARG A 3 -15.28 5.00 33.04
CA ARG A 3 -16.54 5.60 32.61
C ARG A 3 -16.38 5.94 31.12
N ILE A 4 -17.11 5.28 30.23
CA ILE A 4 -17.20 5.68 28.83
C ILE A 4 -18.03 6.96 28.81
N GLU A 5 -17.37 8.10 28.85
CA GLU A 5 -17.98 9.35 28.47
C GLU A 5 -18.10 9.38 26.95
N VAL A 6 -19.32 9.62 26.46
CA VAL A 6 -19.56 9.87 25.02
C VAL A 6 -19.07 11.29 24.74
N THR A 7 -17.78 11.43 24.53
CA THR A 7 -17.14 12.66 24.03
C THR A 7 -17.35 12.77 22.51
N SER A 8 -17.22 13.97 21.96
CA SER A 8 -17.29 14.16 20.50
C SER A 8 -16.27 13.26 19.80
N GLY A 9 -16.57 12.77 18.58
CA GLY A 9 -15.77 11.76 17.89
C GLY A 9 -14.26 12.06 17.85
N ARG A 10 -13.88 13.32 17.73
CA ARG A 10 -12.46 13.77 17.68
C ARG A 10 -11.73 13.63 19.01
N ASP A 11 -12.40 13.90 20.12
CA ASP A 11 -11.82 13.73 21.46
C ASP A 11 -11.64 12.26 21.78
N ASN A 12 -12.56 11.40 21.34
CA ASN A 12 -12.46 9.95 21.49
C ASN A 12 -11.25 9.36 20.75
N ASP A 13 -10.99 9.78 19.51
CA ASP A 13 -9.84 9.31 18.72
C ASP A 13 -8.51 9.70 19.35
N THR A 14 -8.42 10.96 19.81
CA THR A 14 -7.23 11.47 20.51
C THR A 14 -7.02 10.76 21.85
N GLN A 15 -8.08 10.47 22.56
CA GLN A 15 -8.02 9.72 23.83
C GLN A 15 -7.59 8.27 23.61
N GLN A 16 -8.13 7.55 22.60
CA GLN A 16 -7.68 6.21 22.23
C GLN A 16 -6.19 6.18 21.86
N ARG A 17 -5.70 7.21 21.14
CA ARG A 17 -4.28 7.37 20.86
C ARG A 17 -3.48 7.57 22.15
N ARG A 18 -3.92 8.45 23.06
CA ARG A 18 -3.26 8.78 24.31
C ARG A 18 -3.17 7.59 25.26
N GLU A 19 -4.19 6.76 25.34
CA GLU A 19 -4.25 5.62 26.25
C GLU A 19 -3.42 4.42 25.80
N SER A 20 -3.16 4.28 24.51
CA SER A 20 -2.39 3.16 23.98
C SER A 20 -0.91 3.25 24.38
N THR A 21 -0.34 2.20 25.00
CA THR A 21 1.09 2.13 25.34
C THR A 21 1.94 2.01 24.07
N ALA A 22 1.51 1.24 23.08
CA ALA A 22 2.14 1.19 21.77
C ALA A 22 1.84 2.48 20.97
N SER A 23 2.82 2.98 20.21
CA SER A 23 2.65 4.19 19.40
C SER A 23 1.64 3.96 18.27
N LYS A 24 0.47 4.60 18.40
CA LYS A 24 -0.67 4.46 17.49
C LYS A 24 -1.25 5.83 17.12
N ILE A 25 -1.62 6.01 15.85
CA ILE A 25 -2.42 7.15 15.37
C ILE A 25 -3.82 6.62 15.09
N VAL A 26 -4.84 7.37 15.49
CA VAL A 26 -6.25 7.04 15.21
C VAL A 26 -6.86 8.16 14.39
N ILE A 27 -7.49 7.80 13.27
CA ILE A 27 -8.23 8.70 12.39
C ILE A 27 -9.66 8.21 12.38
N GLY A 28 -10.53 8.94 13.02
CA GLY A 28 -11.93 8.55 13.15
C GLY A 28 -12.80 9.02 11.99
N ARG A 29 -14.04 8.60 12.07
CA ARG A 29 -15.06 8.82 11.05
C ARG A 29 -15.24 10.29 10.66
N GLU A 30 -15.26 11.19 11.65
CA GLU A 30 -15.46 12.62 11.40
C GLU A 30 -14.35 13.22 10.51
N GLU A 31 -13.11 12.79 10.70
CA GLU A 31 -11.97 13.24 9.90
C GLU A 31 -12.02 12.66 8.48
N ILE A 32 -12.38 11.38 8.35
CA ILE A 32 -12.56 10.70 7.06
C ILE A 32 -13.65 11.39 6.23
N GLU A 33 -14.82 11.68 6.82
CA GLU A 33 -15.93 12.37 6.15
C GLU A 33 -15.61 13.81 5.76
N ARG A 34 -14.83 14.51 6.59
CA ARG A 34 -14.43 15.89 6.31
C ARG A 34 -13.57 15.98 5.06
N GLN A 35 -12.65 15.05 4.88
CA GLN A 35 -11.74 15.04 3.73
C GLN A 35 -12.45 14.72 2.43
N GLY A 36 -13.49 13.85 2.46
CA GLY A 36 -14.37 13.57 1.32
C GLY A 36 -13.67 13.00 0.11
N ASP A 37 -12.60 12.27 0.33
CA ASP A 37 -11.81 11.67 -0.73
C ASP A 37 -12.56 10.57 -1.46
N ALA A 38 -12.22 10.32 -2.71
CA ALA A 38 -12.87 9.34 -3.56
C ALA A 38 -12.58 7.90 -3.14
N ASN A 39 -11.43 7.66 -2.54
CA ASN A 39 -10.99 6.33 -2.11
C ASN A 39 -10.06 6.40 -0.89
N LEU A 40 -9.82 5.25 -0.30
CA LEU A 40 -8.99 5.12 0.89
C LEU A 40 -7.52 5.53 0.66
N GLY A 41 -6.96 5.32 -0.52
CA GLY A 41 -5.60 5.74 -0.86
C GLY A 41 -5.40 7.24 -0.73
N GLU A 42 -6.37 8.02 -1.19
CA GLU A 42 -6.36 9.48 -1.08
C GLU A 42 -6.42 9.96 0.38
N ILE A 43 -7.20 9.27 1.23
CA ILE A 43 -7.23 9.53 2.67
C ILE A 43 -5.85 9.25 3.28
N LEU A 44 -5.29 8.08 2.99
CA LEU A 44 -4.03 7.65 3.59
C LEU A 44 -2.83 8.52 3.20
N LYS A 45 -2.79 9.06 1.97
CA LYS A 45 -1.68 9.95 1.55
C LYS A 45 -1.54 11.23 2.39
N ARG A 46 -2.59 11.61 3.13
CA ARG A 46 -2.59 12.79 4.02
C ARG A 46 -2.12 12.47 5.43
N MET A 47 -1.85 11.18 5.72
CA MET A 47 -1.48 10.74 7.05
C MET A 47 0.04 10.86 7.29
N PRO A 48 0.46 11.02 8.57
CA PRO A 48 1.87 11.13 8.94
C PRO A 48 2.69 9.95 8.44
N GLY A 49 3.79 10.23 7.73
CA GLY A 49 4.73 9.21 7.27
C GLY A 49 4.20 8.28 6.18
N ILE A 50 3.00 8.56 5.62
CA ILE A 50 2.40 7.74 4.54
C ILE A 50 2.52 8.46 3.21
N THR A 51 2.87 7.70 2.17
CA THR A 51 2.94 8.14 0.78
C THR A 51 2.35 7.08 -0.14
N LEU A 52 1.89 7.50 -1.33
CA LEU A 52 1.51 6.60 -2.41
C LEU A 52 2.62 6.54 -3.46
N GLY A 53 2.95 5.34 -3.93
CA GLY A 53 3.89 5.13 -5.01
C GLY A 53 3.37 5.62 -6.37
N GLY A 54 4.25 5.62 -7.39
CA GLY A 54 3.88 5.92 -8.78
C GLY A 54 3.52 7.37 -9.05
N ALA A 55 3.06 7.62 -10.28
CA ALA A 55 2.64 8.94 -10.76
C ALA A 55 1.37 9.43 -10.05
N PRO A 56 1.16 10.76 -9.93
CA PRO A 56 -0.06 11.32 -9.38
C PRO A 56 -1.31 10.83 -10.13
N GLY A 57 -2.37 10.44 -9.39
CA GLY A 57 -3.65 10.02 -9.96
C GLY A 57 -3.70 8.60 -10.55
N ARG A 58 -2.60 7.84 -10.52
CA ARG A 58 -2.56 6.48 -11.11
C ARG A 58 -2.68 5.35 -10.09
N GLY A 59 -3.00 5.63 -8.87
CA GLY A 59 -2.95 4.64 -7.79
C GLY A 59 -1.55 4.09 -7.59
N GLY A 60 -1.22 3.71 -6.39
CA GLY A 60 0.10 3.14 -6.11
C GLY A 60 0.13 2.49 -4.75
N GLY A 61 1.07 1.56 -4.53
CA GLY A 61 1.19 0.89 -3.25
C GLY A 61 1.39 1.89 -2.11
N ILE A 62 0.67 1.66 -1.00
CA ILE A 62 0.80 2.44 0.22
C ILE A 62 2.17 2.18 0.83
N ARG A 63 2.85 3.24 1.22
CA ARG A 63 4.20 3.21 1.80
C ARG A 63 4.22 3.98 3.10
N MET A 64 4.78 3.39 4.12
CA MET A 64 5.10 4.07 5.37
C MET A 64 6.60 4.33 5.47
N ARG A 65 6.99 5.48 6.05
CA ARG A 65 8.39 5.86 6.26
C ARG A 65 9.23 5.84 4.97
N GLY A 66 8.57 6.09 3.85
CA GLY A 66 9.20 6.07 2.52
C GLY A 66 9.66 4.69 2.05
N LEU A 67 9.43 3.61 2.82
CA LEU A 67 9.84 2.25 2.43
C LEU A 67 8.93 1.69 1.34
N SER A 68 9.50 0.87 0.46
CA SER A 68 8.81 0.30 -0.69
C SER A 68 7.66 -0.64 -0.30
N GLN A 69 6.92 -1.11 -1.29
CA GLN A 69 5.80 -2.03 -1.10
C GLN A 69 6.23 -3.32 -0.36
N GLY A 70 5.36 -3.80 0.53
CA GLY A 70 5.58 -5.00 1.34
C GLY A 70 6.24 -4.74 2.70
N TYR A 71 6.70 -3.51 2.98
CA TYR A 71 7.19 -3.13 4.31
C TYR A 71 6.08 -2.63 5.24
N THR A 72 4.92 -2.25 4.68
CA THR A 72 3.72 -1.84 5.41
C THR A 72 2.73 -2.98 5.43
N GLN A 73 2.28 -3.37 6.61
CA GLN A 73 1.19 -4.33 6.78
C GLN A 73 -0.16 -3.62 6.72
N ILE A 74 -1.12 -4.20 6.00
CA ILE A 74 -2.49 -3.70 5.96
C ILE A 74 -3.40 -4.76 6.55
N LEU A 75 -4.23 -4.34 7.50
CA LEU A 75 -5.25 -5.16 8.15
C LEU A 75 -6.63 -4.59 7.86
N LEU A 76 -7.62 -5.45 7.76
CA LEU A 76 -9.04 -5.12 7.74
C LEU A 76 -9.71 -5.80 8.94
N ASP A 77 -10.26 -5.03 9.87
CA ASP A 77 -10.81 -5.50 11.15
C ASP A 77 -9.84 -6.40 11.96
N GLY A 78 -8.54 -6.03 11.91
CA GLY A 78 -7.46 -6.76 12.57
C GLY A 78 -7.03 -8.04 11.86
N GLN A 79 -7.56 -8.36 10.69
CA GLN A 79 -7.15 -9.50 9.86
C GLN A 79 -6.36 -9.02 8.64
N ARG A 80 -5.38 -9.81 8.22
CA ARG A 80 -4.58 -9.48 7.02
C ARG A 80 -5.44 -9.46 5.78
N VAL A 81 -5.22 -8.46 4.94
CA VAL A 81 -5.75 -8.46 3.59
C VAL A 81 -4.95 -9.44 2.73
N PRO A 82 -5.60 -10.27 1.91
CA PRO A 82 -4.90 -11.24 1.08
C PRO A 82 -4.10 -10.57 -0.04
N PRO A 83 -3.11 -11.27 -0.58
CA PRO A 83 -2.44 -10.83 -1.78
C PRO A 83 -3.44 -10.56 -2.92
N GLY A 84 -3.29 -9.44 -3.62
CA GLY A 84 -4.19 -9.03 -4.71
C GLY A 84 -5.40 -8.18 -4.28
N PHE A 85 -5.65 -8.04 -2.98
CA PHE A 85 -6.66 -7.11 -2.49
C PHE A 85 -6.19 -5.66 -2.71
N SER A 86 -6.97 -4.89 -3.45
CA SER A 86 -6.73 -3.45 -3.58
C SER A 86 -7.42 -2.69 -2.45
N VAL A 87 -6.66 -1.93 -1.69
CA VAL A 87 -7.19 -1.04 -0.65
C VAL A 87 -8.10 0.04 -1.25
N GLU A 88 -7.91 0.36 -2.53
CA GLU A 88 -8.74 1.30 -3.27
C GLU A 88 -10.16 0.78 -3.54
N SER A 89 -10.38 -0.55 -3.37
CA SER A 89 -11.73 -1.11 -3.44
C SER A 89 -12.61 -0.77 -2.22
N LEU A 90 -11.99 -0.30 -1.12
CA LEU A 90 -12.71 0.18 0.04
C LEU A 90 -13.10 1.65 -0.15
N THR A 91 -14.39 1.92 -0.10
CA THR A 91 -14.87 3.30 -0.13
C THR A 91 -14.88 3.90 1.28
N PRO A 92 -14.73 5.22 1.42
CA PRO A 92 -14.72 5.89 2.72
C PRO A 92 -15.95 5.59 3.57
N GLU A 93 -17.10 5.31 2.94
CA GLU A 93 -18.37 4.98 3.61
C GLU A 93 -18.32 3.68 4.39
N MET A 94 -17.45 2.75 3.98
CA MET A 94 -17.28 1.46 4.65
C MET A 94 -16.44 1.55 5.92
N ILE A 95 -15.75 2.68 6.18
CA ILE A 95 -14.70 2.81 7.18
C ILE A 95 -15.23 3.57 8.39
N GLU A 96 -15.08 3.01 9.59
CA GLU A 96 -15.32 3.67 10.88
C GLU A 96 -14.11 4.47 11.32
N ARG A 97 -12.91 3.87 11.27
CA ARG A 97 -11.65 4.51 11.61
C ARG A 97 -10.47 3.78 11.01
N ILE A 98 -9.34 4.46 10.96
CA ILE A 98 -8.04 3.93 10.53
C ILE A 98 -7.09 4.05 11.72
N GLU A 99 -6.43 2.95 12.05
CA GLU A 99 -5.41 2.88 13.09
C GLU A 99 -4.04 2.64 12.46
N ILE A 100 -3.07 3.50 12.72
CA ILE A 100 -1.72 3.40 12.18
C ILE A 100 -0.76 3.11 13.33
N TYR A 101 -0.21 1.90 13.37
CA TYR A 101 0.78 1.47 14.33
C TYR A 101 2.17 1.72 13.79
N ARG A 102 2.95 2.57 14.45
CA ARG A 102 4.35 2.86 14.10
C ARG A 102 5.31 1.75 14.52
N ALA A 103 4.93 0.95 15.49
CA ALA A 103 5.64 -0.23 15.95
C ALA A 103 4.64 -1.39 16.13
N PRO A 104 5.03 -2.65 15.82
CA PRO A 104 4.15 -3.81 15.93
C PRO A 104 3.82 -4.13 17.39
N THR A 105 2.64 -4.75 17.63
CA THR A 105 2.32 -5.48 18.85
C THR A 105 2.29 -6.98 18.57
N ALA A 106 2.31 -7.83 19.60
CA ALA A 106 2.26 -9.27 19.36
C ALA A 106 0.91 -9.68 18.75
N GLU A 107 -0.17 -9.00 19.08
CA GLU A 107 -1.51 -9.19 18.53
C GLU A 107 -1.60 -8.75 17.05
N THR A 108 -1.11 -7.57 16.71
CA THR A 108 -1.20 -7.06 15.31
C THR A 108 -0.27 -7.80 14.34
N GLY A 109 0.70 -8.54 14.88
CA GLY A 109 1.74 -9.22 14.11
C GLY A 109 2.90 -8.30 13.76
N ALA A 110 4.02 -8.91 13.44
CA ALA A 110 5.31 -8.23 13.23
C ALA A 110 5.77 -8.20 11.76
N GLN A 111 4.92 -8.58 10.81
CA GLN A 111 5.21 -8.47 9.36
C GLN A 111 5.10 -7.02 8.86
N ALA A 112 5.72 -6.09 9.57
CA ALA A 112 5.55 -4.66 9.37
C ALA A 112 6.82 -3.91 9.77
N ILE A 113 7.87 -3.98 8.95
CA ILE A 113 9.12 -3.24 9.23
C ILE A 113 8.87 -1.72 9.26
N ALA A 114 8.00 -1.22 8.40
CA ALA A 114 7.63 0.21 8.36
C ALA A 114 6.52 0.56 9.34
N GLY A 115 5.56 -0.33 9.56
CA GLY A 115 4.40 -0.16 10.41
C GLY A 115 3.17 -0.89 9.88
N THR A 116 2.06 -0.81 10.64
CA THR A 116 0.80 -1.47 10.32
C THR A 116 -0.31 -0.45 10.18
N ILE A 117 -1.13 -0.57 9.15
CA ILE A 117 -2.37 0.18 8.94
C ILE A 117 -3.55 -0.78 9.14
N ASN A 118 -4.36 -0.56 10.15
CA ASN A 118 -5.56 -1.34 10.44
C ASN A 118 -6.80 -0.52 10.10
N ILE A 119 -7.57 -0.99 9.15
CA ILE A 119 -8.81 -0.37 8.68
C ILE A 119 -9.96 -1.04 9.41
N ILE A 120 -10.71 -0.28 10.19
CA ILE A 120 -11.87 -0.77 10.93
C ILE A 120 -13.13 -0.40 10.14
N THR A 121 -13.92 -1.42 9.81
CA THR A 121 -15.17 -1.23 9.07
C THR A 121 -16.28 -0.68 9.97
N ARG A 122 -17.21 0.05 9.33
CA ARG A 122 -18.30 0.76 10.00
C ARG A 122 -19.28 -0.20 10.68
N GLU A 123 -19.60 0.07 11.93
CA GLU A 123 -20.63 -0.62 12.67
C GLU A 123 -21.98 0.12 12.53
N GLY A 124 -23.06 -0.61 12.36
CA GLY A 124 -24.41 -0.04 12.37
C GLY A 124 -24.79 0.40 13.78
N ARG A 125 -25.35 1.59 13.92
CA ARG A 125 -25.90 2.13 15.17
C ARG A 125 -27.36 2.48 14.98
N LYS A 126 -28.16 2.31 16.03
CA LYS A 126 -29.58 2.66 16.06
C LYS A 126 -29.81 4.12 15.64
N GLY A 127 -30.78 4.36 14.76
CA GLY A 127 -31.16 5.70 14.34
C GLY A 127 -30.25 6.33 13.25
N MET A 128 -29.30 5.57 12.67
CA MET A 128 -28.52 6.10 11.55
C MET A 128 -29.38 6.21 10.28
N PRO A 129 -29.34 7.36 9.57
CA PRO A 129 -30.04 7.52 8.31
C PRO A 129 -29.44 6.66 7.21
N THR A 130 -30.23 6.34 6.20
CA THR A 130 -29.71 5.85 4.92
C THR A 130 -28.91 6.95 4.25
N GLU A 131 -27.70 6.66 3.80
CA GLU A 131 -26.82 7.63 3.12
C GLU A 131 -26.71 7.28 1.64
N LEU A 132 -27.00 8.25 0.77
CA LEU A 132 -26.80 8.15 -0.66
C LEU A 132 -25.75 9.18 -1.09
N LYS A 133 -24.77 8.73 -1.89
CA LYS A 133 -23.79 9.62 -2.54
C LYS A 133 -23.80 9.35 -4.04
N VAL A 134 -23.86 10.41 -4.83
CA VAL A 134 -23.82 10.34 -6.29
C VAL A 134 -22.95 11.46 -6.81
N GLY A 135 -22.07 11.15 -7.74
CA GLY A 135 -21.19 12.14 -8.30
C GLY A 135 -20.44 11.67 -9.54
N SER A 136 -19.57 12.52 -10.02
CA SER A 136 -18.65 12.19 -11.11
C SER A 136 -17.35 12.93 -10.94
N SER A 137 -16.26 12.32 -11.37
CA SER A 137 -14.98 12.99 -11.54
C SER A 137 -14.65 13.14 -13.03
N PHE A 138 -13.86 14.17 -13.35
CA PHE A 138 -13.48 14.53 -14.73
C PHE A 138 -11.96 14.68 -14.78
N GLN A 139 -11.33 13.89 -15.63
CA GLN A 139 -9.86 13.88 -15.78
C GLN A 139 -9.48 13.70 -17.25
N GLY A 140 -8.70 14.65 -17.81
CA GLY A 140 -8.20 14.56 -19.18
C GLY A 140 -9.30 14.41 -20.24
N GLY A 141 -10.50 14.98 -20.02
CA GLY A 141 -11.63 14.90 -20.93
C GLY A 141 -12.58 13.71 -20.70
N TYR A 142 -12.30 12.84 -19.72
CA TYR A 142 -13.11 11.66 -19.42
C TYR A 142 -13.91 11.84 -18.13
N ALA A 143 -15.14 11.31 -18.11
CA ALA A 143 -16.02 11.31 -16.97
C ALA A 143 -16.03 9.96 -16.26
N SER A 144 -15.95 10.00 -14.93
CA SER A 144 -15.93 8.83 -14.05
C SER A 144 -17.05 8.93 -13.01
N PRO A 145 -18.29 8.50 -13.36
CA PRO A 145 -19.43 8.53 -12.46
C PRO A 145 -19.27 7.51 -11.33
N THR A 146 -19.84 7.86 -10.17
CA THR A 146 -19.87 6.99 -8.97
C THR A 146 -21.20 7.16 -8.24
N ALA A 147 -21.70 6.09 -7.66
CA ALA A 147 -22.82 6.12 -6.73
C ALA A 147 -22.57 5.13 -5.59
N SER A 148 -22.95 5.50 -4.38
CA SER A 148 -22.92 4.60 -3.23
C SER A 148 -24.15 4.78 -2.34
N LEU A 149 -24.63 3.67 -1.78
CA LEU A 149 -25.76 3.59 -0.86
C LEU A 149 -25.30 2.86 0.40
N VAL A 150 -25.49 3.49 1.55
CA VAL A 150 -25.31 2.87 2.87
C VAL A 150 -26.65 2.83 3.57
N LYS A 151 -27.07 1.65 4.00
CA LYS A 151 -28.32 1.45 4.73
C LYS A 151 -28.07 0.73 6.03
N TYR A 152 -28.69 1.20 7.09
CA TYR A 152 -28.67 0.59 8.40
C TYR A 152 -30.00 -0.08 8.70
N HIS A 153 -29.94 -1.20 9.39
CA HIS A 153 -31.10 -1.87 9.95
C HIS A 153 -30.78 -2.25 11.39
N ASP A 154 -31.73 -1.98 12.28
CA ASP A 154 -31.62 -2.31 13.69
C ASP A 154 -32.89 -3.04 14.12
N ALA A 155 -32.72 -4.26 14.61
CA ALA A 155 -33.74 -5.09 15.19
C ALA A 155 -33.30 -5.49 16.62
N GLU A 156 -34.20 -6.02 17.42
CA GLU A 156 -33.94 -6.35 18.80
C GLU A 156 -32.78 -7.31 19.00
N GLN A 157 -32.67 -8.33 18.13
CA GLN A 157 -31.66 -9.39 18.21
C GLN A 157 -30.52 -9.25 17.23
N TRP A 158 -30.63 -8.35 16.22
CA TRP A 158 -29.58 -8.19 15.23
C TRP A 158 -29.52 -6.76 14.67
N THR A 159 -28.34 -6.39 14.25
CA THR A 159 -28.10 -5.14 13.52
C THR A 159 -27.42 -5.45 12.21
N ALA A 160 -27.68 -4.64 11.20
CA ALA A 160 -27.01 -4.78 9.92
C ALA A 160 -26.63 -3.41 9.32
N ASN A 161 -25.52 -3.41 8.64
CA ASN A 161 -25.05 -2.33 7.81
C ASN A 161 -24.75 -2.88 6.40
N TYR A 162 -25.34 -2.28 5.38
CA TYR A 162 -25.14 -2.66 3.98
C TYR A 162 -24.56 -1.47 3.24
N THR A 163 -23.52 -1.72 2.48
CA THR A 163 -22.94 -0.73 1.56
C THR A 163 -22.90 -1.32 0.17
N LEU A 164 -23.47 -0.60 -0.79
CA LEU A 164 -23.36 -0.89 -2.21
C LEU A 164 -22.75 0.31 -2.91
N SER A 165 -21.72 0.09 -3.73
CA SER A 165 -21.09 1.13 -4.52
C SER A 165 -20.91 0.65 -5.95
N VAL A 166 -21.21 1.52 -6.91
CA VAL A 166 -20.95 1.31 -8.33
C VAL A 166 -20.15 2.50 -8.85
N ASN A 167 -19.17 2.23 -9.68
CA ASN A 167 -18.32 3.25 -10.23
C ASN A 167 -17.82 2.89 -11.62
N ARG A 168 -17.61 3.91 -12.42
CA ARG A 168 -16.77 3.83 -13.63
C ARG A 168 -15.58 4.75 -13.41
N TYR A 169 -14.41 4.31 -13.82
CA TYR A 169 -13.20 5.11 -13.85
C TYR A 169 -12.65 5.12 -15.27
N ALA A 170 -12.58 6.30 -15.86
CA ALA A 170 -12.05 6.52 -17.20
C ALA A 170 -10.99 7.63 -17.17
N ALA A 171 -9.83 7.38 -17.76
CA ALA A 171 -8.73 8.33 -17.77
C ALA A 171 -7.79 8.10 -18.95
N PRO A 172 -7.16 9.17 -19.50
CA PRO A 172 -6.08 9.02 -20.45
C PRO A 172 -4.78 8.64 -19.74
N ASP A 173 -3.94 7.94 -20.43
CA ASP A 173 -2.58 7.63 -20.04
C ASP A 173 -1.62 8.01 -21.18
N HIS A 174 -0.65 8.87 -20.86
CA HIS A 174 0.38 9.29 -21.80
C HIS A 174 1.75 9.10 -21.15
N SER A 175 2.65 8.41 -21.86
CA SER A 175 4.03 8.24 -21.41
C SER A 175 5.01 8.33 -22.58
N GLU A 176 6.17 8.92 -22.29
CA GLU A 176 7.30 9.00 -23.21
C GLU A 176 8.46 8.24 -22.57
N ASN A 177 9.04 7.31 -23.31
CA ASN A 177 10.22 6.56 -22.90
C ASN A 177 11.36 6.82 -23.88
N GLU A 178 12.50 7.20 -23.34
CA GLU A 178 13.76 7.38 -24.06
C GLU A 178 14.77 6.35 -23.57
N LEU A 179 15.47 5.70 -24.50
CA LEU A 179 16.53 4.75 -24.21
C LEU A 179 17.74 5.08 -25.08
N THR A 180 18.90 5.22 -24.42
CA THR A 180 20.20 5.26 -25.10
C THR A 180 21.04 4.09 -24.63
N ARG A 181 21.69 3.40 -25.59
CA ARG A 181 22.54 2.26 -25.29
C ARG A 181 23.85 2.38 -26.10
N ASP A 182 24.96 2.19 -25.40
CA ASP A 182 26.31 2.07 -25.99
C ASP A 182 26.86 0.68 -25.64
N GLU A 183 27.20 -0.09 -26.65
CA GLU A 183 27.65 -1.48 -26.52
C GLU A 183 28.99 -1.67 -27.23
N ILE A 184 29.93 -2.34 -26.55
CA ILE A 184 31.18 -2.84 -27.13
C ILE A 184 30.94 -4.28 -27.62
N PRO A 185 31.46 -4.72 -28.79
CA PRO A 185 31.30 -6.08 -29.25
C PRO A 185 31.80 -7.10 -28.25
N ALA A 186 31.10 -8.26 -28.13
CA ALA A 186 31.58 -9.39 -27.35
C ALA A 186 32.98 -9.84 -27.83
N ALA A 187 33.74 -10.50 -26.93
CA ALA A 187 35.11 -10.92 -27.16
C ALA A 187 35.33 -11.55 -28.57
N GLY A 188 36.22 -10.98 -29.35
CA GLY A 188 36.50 -11.39 -30.75
C GLY A 188 36.15 -10.33 -31.81
N GLY A 189 35.36 -9.30 -31.44
CA GLY A 189 35.08 -8.15 -32.29
C GLY A 189 36.14 -7.06 -32.18
N ASN A 190 36.12 -6.12 -33.16
CA ASN A 190 36.97 -4.93 -33.10
C ASN A 190 36.52 -4.04 -31.95
N THR A 191 37.30 -3.97 -30.87
CA THR A 191 36.99 -3.21 -29.63
C THR A 191 36.93 -1.68 -29.87
N THR A 192 37.31 -1.18 -31.05
CA THR A 192 37.22 0.24 -31.40
C THR A 192 35.86 0.63 -32.01
N GLN A 193 35.00 -0.35 -32.34
CA GLN A 193 33.68 -0.09 -32.89
C GLN A 193 32.63 -0.32 -31.82
N HIS A 194 31.92 0.74 -31.47
CA HIS A 194 30.77 0.69 -30.57
C HIS A 194 29.48 0.61 -31.39
N ARG A 195 28.42 0.03 -30.81
CA ARG A 195 27.08 0.16 -31.32
C ARG A 195 26.30 1.12 -30.44
N TYR A 196 25.90 2.23 -31.00
CA TYR A 196 25.05 3.21 -30.36
C TYR A 196 23.60 3.01 -30.79
N THR A 197 22.71 2.88 -29.85
CA THR A 197 21.27 2.81 -30.09
C THR A 197 20.57 3.93 -29.33
N ASN A 198 19.74 4.68 -30.04
CA ASN A 198 18.82 5.65 -29.47
C ASN A 198 17.39 5.25 -29.85
N ARG A 199 16.50 5.10 -28.86
CA ARG A 199 15.12 4.72 -29.05
C ARG A 199 14.20 5.65 -28.28
N SER A 200 13.22 6.21 -28.97
CA SER A 200 12.11 6.97 -28.39
C SER A 200 10.80 6.20 -28.56
N ARG A 201 9.99 6.13 -27.52
CA ARG A 201 8.65 5.55 -27.55
C ARG A 201 7.66 6.52 -26.92
N ILE A 202 6.55 6.75 -27.61
CA ILE A 202 5.41 7.51 -27.13
C ILE A 202 4.24 6.55 -27.03
N SER A 203 3.67 6.42 -25.86
CA SER A 203 2.50 5.59 -25.61
C SER A 203 1.32 6.47 -25.20
N ASP A 204 0.28 6.41 -26.00
CA ASP A 204 -1.00 7.04 -25.76
C ASP A 204 -2.07 5.97 -25.57
N SER A 205 -2.72 5.95 -24.44
CA SER A 205 -3.77 4.99 -24.16
C SER A 205 -4.92 5.61 -23.38
N HIS A 206 -6.05 4.96 -23.44
CA HIS A 206 -7.25 5.24 -22.68
C HIS A 206 -7.62 4.03 -21.84
N TYR A 207 -7.76 4.25 -20.55
CA TYR A 207 -8.20 3.27 -19.57
C TYR A 207 -9.66 3.52 -19.22
N ASP A 208 -10.49 2.49 -19.27
CA ASP A 208 -11.88 2.50 -18.86
C ASP A 208 -12.19 1.27 -18.01
N ARG A 209 -12.71 1.46 -16.82
CA ARG A 209 -13.02 0.39 -15.88
C ARG A 209 -14.34 0.66 -15.19
N GLU A 210 -15.22 -0.33 -15.18
CA GLU A 210 -16.44 -0.36 -14.39
C GLU A 210 -16.26 -1.29 -13.19
N GLY A 211 -16.87 -0.94 -12.07
CA GLY A 211 -16.78 -1.71 -10.85
C GLY A 211 -18.04 -1.62 -9.98
N MET A 212 -18.27 -2.70 -9.24
CA MET A 212 -19.30 -2.79 -8.21
C MET A 212 -18.68 -3.40 -6.95
N ASN A 213 -18.93 -2.78 -5.80
CA ASN A 213 -18.53 -3.29 -4.50
C ASN A 213 -19.78 -3.40 -3.61
N ALA A 214 -19.92 -4.54 -2.94
CA ALA A 214 -20.96 -4.76 -1.97
C ALA A 214 -20.37 -5.31 -0.66
N THR A 215 -20.72 -4.72 0.47
CA THR A 215 -20.38 -5.22 1.80
C THR A 215 -21.60 -5.25 2.68
N ALA A 216 -21.59 -6.16 3.64
CA ALA A 216 -22.53 -6.09 4.76
C ALA A 216 -21.78 -6.39 6.06
N ARG A 217 -22.28 -5.87 7.17
CA ARG A 217 -21.91 -6.25 8.53
C ARG A 217 -23.17 -6.62 9.26
N LEU A 218 -23.34 -7.90 9.53
CA LEU A 218 -24.48 -8.48 10.22
C LEU A 218 -24.02 -8.86 11.63
N GLN A 219 -24.59 -8.28 12.66
CA GLN A 219 -24.24 -8.57 14.04
C GLN A 219 -25.47 -9.15 14.77
N LEU A 220 -25.34 -10.37 15.22
CA LEU A 220 -26.29 -11.08 16.03
C LEU A 220 -25.89 -10.95 17.49
N LYS A 221 -26.83 -10.61 18.36
CA LYS A 221 -26.67 -10.56 19.82
C LYS A 221 -27.13 -11.91 20.37
N GLY A 222 -26.22 -12.63 21.02
CA GLY A 222 -26.50 -13.86 21.75
C GLY A 222 -26.82 -13.58 23.20
N ASP A 223 -26.36 -14.44 24.08
CA ASP A 223 -26.43 -14.26 25.55
C ASP A 223 -25.73 -12.95 25.98
N PRO A 224 -26.01 -12.41 27.18
CA PRO A 224 -25.32 -11.21 27.67
C PRO A 224 -23.79 -11.34 27.60
N GLY A 225 -23.16 -10.49 26.78
CA GLY A 225 -21.73 -10.53 26.52
C GLY A 225 -21.29 -11.43 25.36
N GLU A 226 -22.23 -11.96 24.60
CA GLU A 226 -21.95 -12.74 23.38
C GLU A 226 -22.41 -11.98 22.13
N THR A 227 -21.57 -11.96 21.11
CA THR A 227 -21.89 -11.39 19.79
C THR A 227 -21.29 -12.25 18.70
N PHE A 228 -22.08 -12.44 17.64
CA PHE A 228 -21.63 -13.07 16.40
C PHE A 228 -21.79 -12.09 15.25
N THR A 229 -20.71 -11.82 14.53
CA THR A 229 -20.67 -10.86 13.41
C THR A 229 -20.26 -11.58 12.13
N LEU A 230 -21.01 -11.38 11.05
CA LEU A 230 -20.66 -11.81 9.69
C LEU A 230 -20.45 -10.58 8.80
N MET A 231 -19.41 -10.61 8.02
CA MET A 231 -19.00 -9.51 7.14
C MET A 231 -18.68 -10.05 5.73
N PRO A 232 -19.72 -10.31 4.90
CA PRO A 232 -19.51 -10.62 3.50
C PRO A 232 -18.99 -9.38 2.72
N PHE A 233 -18.09 -9.63 1.79
CA PHE A 233 -17.54 -8.66 0.86
C PHE A 233 -17.50 -9.25 -0.54
N VAL A 234 -18.00 -8.51 -1.53
CA VAL A 234 -17.90 -8.85 -2.95
C VAL A 234 -17.46 -7.61 -3.72
N ALA A 235 -16.48 -7.76 -4.60
CA ALA A 235 -16.15 -6.72 -5.57
C ALA A 235 -15.95 -7.35 -6.95
N LEU A 236 -16.54 -6.72 -7.94
CA LEU A 236 -16.47 -7.10 -9.34
C LEU A 236 -15.96 -5.90 -10.14
N SER A 237 -15.07 -6.11 -11.07
CA SER A 237 -14.69 -5.07 -12.02
C SER A 237 -14.29 -5.64 -13.36
N GLN A 238 -14.61 -4.90 -14.40
CA GLN A 238 -14.11 -5.13 -15.76
C GLN A 238 -13.48 -3.83 -16.26
N GLY A 239 -12.40 -3.97 -17.00
CA GLY A 239 -11.68 -2.83 -17.54
C GLY A 239 -11.07 -3.13 -18.89
N SER A 240 -10.94 -2.09 -19.69
CA SER A 240 -10.25 -2.14 -20.98
C SER A 240 -9.26 -1.00 -21.05
N THR A 241 -8.08 -1.28 -21.58
CA THR A 241 -7.11 -0.26 -21.97
C THR A 241 -6.85 -0.42 -23.46
N SER A 242 -7.07 0.61 -24.22
CA SER A 242 -6.76 0.63 -25.65
C SER A 242 -5.84 1.81 -25.97
N GLY A 243 -4.90 1.62 -26.86
CA GLY A 243 -3.97 2.69 -27.19
C GLY A 243 -3.03 2.35 -28.33
N SER A 244 -2.09 3.24 -28.54
CA SER A 244 -1.03 3.10 -29.53
C SER A 244 0.33 3.40 -28.92
N ILE A 245 1.35 2.74 -29.45
CA ILE A 245 2.76 2.99 -29.15
C ILE A 245 3.43 3.38 -30.45
N TYR A 246 3.93 4.59 -30.54
CA TYR A 246 4.86 5.00 -31.58
C TYR A 246 6.28 4.77 -31.09
N ALA A 247 7.10 4.08 -31.88
CA ALA A 247 8.52 3.85 -31.58
C ALA A 247 9.37 4.31 -32.75
N ASN A 248 10.46 5.00 -32.45
CA ASN A 248 11.51 5.36 -33.39
C ASN A 248 12.85 4.92 -32.83
N GLN A 249 13.68 4.30 -33.63
CA GLN A 249 15.01 3.84 -33.24
C GLN A 249 16.05 4.17 -34.34
N THR A 250 17.20 4.62 -33.87
CA THR A 250 18.40 4.78 -34.69
C THR A 250 19.54 4.01 -34.04
N SER A 251 20.26 3.24 -34.82
CA SER A 251 21.46 2.51 -34.38
C SER A 251 22.60 2.78 -35.36
N THR A 252 23.80 2.97 -34.82
CA THR A 252 25.04 3.18 -35.60
C THR A 252 26.14 2.31 -35.02
N GLY A 253 27.15 1.99 -35.85
CA GLY A 253 28.28 1.17 -35.42
C GLY A 253 28.27 -0.23 -36.04
N TYR A 254 28.63 -1.27 -35.25
CA TYR A 254 28.68 -2.63 -35.75
C TYR A 254 27.30 -3.30 -35.88
N LEU A 255 27.21 -4.25 -36.81
CA LEU A 255 25.96 -4.97 -37.10
C LEU A 255 25.57 -6.00 -35.97
N PRO A 256 24.29 -6.33 -35.78
CA PRO A 256 23.16 -5.83 -36.60
C PRO A 256 22.67 -4.44 -36.16
N LEU A 257 22.24 -3.62 -37.15
CA LEU A 257 21.63 -2.33 -36.90
C LEU A 257 20.14 -2.39 -37.17
N THR A 258 19.35 -1.82 -36.25
CA THR A 258 17.89 -1.70 -36.40
C THR A 258 17.51 -0.23 -36.39
N ASN A 259 17.08 0.29 -37.55
CA ASN A 259 16.70 1.68 -37.74
C ASN A 259 15.29 1.78 -38.30
N GLY A 260 14.57 2.83 -37.92
CA GLY A 260 13.26 3.14 -38.45
C GLY A 260 12.25 3.52 -37.40
N SER A 261 11.02 3.63 -37.82
CA SER A 261 9.88 3.91 -36.95
C SER A 261 8.73 2.93 -37.19
N THR A 262 7.91 2.74 -36.19
CA THR A 262 6.71 1.92 -36.30
C THR A 262 5.65 2.36 -35.30
N THR A 263 4.41 1.99 -35.57
CA THR A 263 3.31 2.13 -34.61
C THR A 263 2.74 0.75 -34.30
N ALA A 264 2.49 0.48 -33.04
CA ALA A 264 1.75 -0.69 -32.59
C ALA A 264 0.46 -0.24 -31.93
N ASN A 265 -0.62 -0.99 -32.16
CA ASN A 265 -1.87 -0.85 -31.42
C ASN A 265 -1.87 -1.83 -30.27
N THR A 266 -2.31 -1.38 -29.10
CA THR A 266 -2.40 -2.20 -27.89
C THR A 266 -3.84 -2.25 -27.40
N LYS A 267 -4.25 -3.42 -26.92
CA LYS A 267 -5.50 -3.64 -26.22
C LYS A 267 -5.25 -4.55 -25.04
N ASN A 268 -5.83 -4.22 -23.90
CA ASN A 268 -5.74 -5.02 -22.68
C ASN A 268 -7.10 -5.05 -22.00
N ASP A 269 -7.76 -6.20 -21.98
CA ASP A 269 -9.03 -6.40 -21.31
C ASP A 269 -8.78 -7.15 -19.99
N ASN A 270 -9.35 -6.65 -18.90
CA ASN A 270 -9.17 -7.20 -17.56
C ASN A 270 -10.52 -7.43 -16.88
N HIS A 271 -10.70 -8.62 -16.31
CA HIS A 271 -11.84 -8.97 -15.46
C HIS A 271 -11.31 -9.37 -14.08
N PHE A 272 -11.87 -8.79 -13.04
CA PHE A 272 -11.51 -9.09 -11.67
C PHE A 272 -12.76 -9.34 -10.82
N ALA A 273 -12.75 -10.42 -10.05
CA ALA A 273 -13.79 -10.75 -9.10
C ALA A 273 -13.19 -11.20 -7.78
N VAL A 274 -13.69 -10.68 -6.67
CA VAL A 274 -13.33 -11.13 -5.32
C VAL A 274 -14.60 -11.35 -4.50
N ALA A 275 -14.63 -12.45 -3.76
CA ALA A 275 -15.67 -12.75 -2.79
C ALA A 275 -15.04 -13.25 -1.49
N ARG A 276 -15.50 -12.74 -0.34
CA ARG A 276 -14.99 -13.07 0.99
C ARG A 276 -16.10 -13.06 2.03
N LEU A 277 -15.96 -13.94 3.00
CA LEU A 277 -16.77 -13.97 4.20
C LEU A 277 -15.84 -13.94 5.41
N ASN A 278 -15.93 -12.84 6.17
CA ASN A 278 -15.30 -12.75 7.47
C ASN A 278 -16.34 -13.04 8.54
N GLY A 279 -15.95 -13.73 9.59
CA GLY A 279 -16.79 -13.96 10.77
C GLY A 279 -16.02 -13.66 12.04
N GLN A 280 -16.74 -13.19 13.06
CA GLN A 280 -16.21 -12.90 14.37
C GLN A 280 -17.20 -13.37 15.43
N TRP A 281 -16.73 -14.16 16.37
CA TRP A 281 -17.48 -14.53 17.55
C TRP A 281 -16.74 -14.04 18.77
N ARG A 282 -17.42 -13.22 19.57
CA ARG A 282 -16.94 -12.71 20.86
C ARG A 282 -17.83 -13.24 21.96
N ARG A 283 -17.20 -13.69 23.04
CA ARG A 283 -17.87 -14.12 24.25
C ARG A 283 -17.15 -13.61 25.50
N LYS A 284 -17.89 -12.96 26.36
CA LYS A 284 -17.42 -12.62 27.70
C LYS A 284 -17.46 -13.87 28.57
N LEU A 285 -16.33 -14.29 29.11
CA LEU A 285 -16.21 -15.49 29.93
C LEU A 285 -16.41 -15.15 31.43
N SER A 286 -15.94 -13.96 31.86
CA SER A 286 -16.10 -13.44 33.20
C SER A 286 -16.17 -11.90 33.17
N ALA A 287 -16.21 -11.25 34.32
CA ALA A 287 -16.16 -9.80 34.42
C ALA A 287 -14.89 -9.24 33.73
N ASP A 288 -13.79 -9.96 33.87
CA ASP A 288 -12.45 -9.51 33.52
C ASP A 288 -11.86 -10.26 32.30
N SER A 289 -12.55 -11.26 31.75
CA SER A 289 -12.03 -12.06 30.66
C SER A 289 -13.00 -12.19 29.49
N ASN A 290 -12.44 -12.19 28.28
CA ASN A 290 -13.18 -12.42 27.06
C ASN A 290 -12.39 -13.30 26.08
N MET A 291 -13.12 -13.96 25.20
CA MET A 291 -12.59 -14.77 24.10
C MET A 291 -13.14 -14.25 22.78
N GLU A 292 -12.30 -14.23 21.79
CA GLU A 292 -12.65 -13.83 20.42
C GLU A 292 -12.12 -14.86 19.44
N TRP A 293 -12.99 -15.33 18.56
CA TRP A 293 -12.62 -16.13 17.39
C TRP A 293 -12.95 -15.36 16.13
N LYS A 294 -12.04 -15.39 15.18
CA LYS A 294 -12.25 -14.83 13.84
C LYS A 294 -11.94 -15.88 12.80
N PHE A 295 -12.73 -15.89 11.74
CA PHE A 295 -12.42 -16.66 10.54
C PHE A 295 -12.58 -15.79 9.31
N ASN A 296 -11.88 -16.18 8.26
CA ASN A 296 -11.99 -15.59 6.93
C ASN A 296 -11.90 -16.69 5.91
N VAL A 297 -12.81 -16.71 4.94
CA VAL A 297 -12.78 -17.60 3.79
C VAL A 297 -13.09 -16.79 2.55
N GLY A 298 -12.35 -17.01 1.48
CA GLY A 298 -12.63 -16.32 0.23
C GLY A 298 -11.57 -16.55 -0.83
N GLY A 299 -11.69 -15.78 -1.89
CA GLY A 299 -10.74 -15.81 -2.99
C GLY A 299 -11.02 -14.73 -4.01
N TRP A 300 -10.15 -14.67 -5.01
CA TRP A 300 -10.31 -13.79 -6.15
C TRP A 300 -9.87 -14.46 -7.45
N ASN A 301 -10.43 -13.99 -8.54
CA ASN A 301 -10.07 -14.34 -9.90
C ASN A 301 -9.67 -13.08 -10.66
N SER A 302 -8.63 -13.18 -11.47
CA SER A 302 -8.28 -12.16 -12.46
C SER A 302 -8.05 -12.83 -13.81
N HIS A 303 -8.69 -12.33 -14.83
CA HIS A 303 -8.49 -12.70 -16.22
C HIS A 303 -8.02 -11.48 -16.98
N ASN A 304 -6.92 -11.61 -17.70
CA ASN A 304 -6.30 -10.51 -18.43
C ASN A 304 -5.93 -10.97 -19.83
N GLU A 305 -6.44 -10.28 -20.85
CA GLU A 305 -6.15 -10.50 -22.26
C GLU A 305 -5.41 -9.30 -22.81
N PHE A 306 -4.17 -9.50 -23.23
CA PHE A 306 -3.35 -8.47 -23.83
C PHE A 306 -3.08 -8.79 -25.31
N GLN A 307 -3.18 -7.78 -26.15
CA GLN A 307 -2.89 -7.83 -27.56
C GLN A 307 -2.04 -6.62 -27.98
N GLN A 308 -0.98 -6.87 -28.73
CA GLN A 308 -0.17 -5.86 -29.40
C GLN A 308 0.02 -6.25 -30.84
N THR A 309 -0.40 -5.40 -31.77
CA THR A 309 -0.25 -5.59 -33.21
C THR A 309 0.62 -4.48 -33.79
N THR A 310 1.58 -4.83 -34.62
CA THR A 310 2.56 -3.89 -35.17
C THR A 310 2.73 -4.07 -36.68
N GLY A 311 3.12 -2.99 -37.38
CA GLY A 311 3.52 -3.03 -38.77
C GLY A 311 5.00 -3.39 -38.96
N ASN A 312 5.85 -3.24 -37.94
CA ASN A 312 7.30 -3.57 -38.00
C ASN A 312 7.71 -4.27 -36.70
N PHE A 313 7.80 -5.59 -36.78
CA PHE A 313 8.10 -6.47 -35.63
C PHE A 313 9.55 -6.35 -35.11
N LEU A 314 10.47 -5.79 -35.89
CA LEU A 314 11.86 -5.61 -35.45
C LEU A 314 12.03 -4.49 -34.42
N LEU A 315 11.12 -3.50 -34.42
CA LEU A 315 11.14 -2.38 -33.49
C LEU A 315 10.18 -2.59 -32.29
N LEU A 316 9.02 -3.12 -32.60
CA LEU A 316 7.99 -3.46 -31.61
C LEU A 316 7.41 -4.82 -31.98
N PRO A 317 7.58 -5.88 -31.18
CA PRO A 317 7.03 -7.19 -31.49
C PRO A 317 5.50 -7.18 -31.41
N SER A 318 4.85 -7.98 -32.26
CA SER A 318 3.47 -8.38 -31.99
C SER A 318 3.46 -9.37 -30.84
N ALA A 319 2.52 -9.20 -29.94
CA ALA A 319 2.40 -10.05 -28.76
C ALA A 319 0.93 -10.29 -28.42
N THR A 320 0.64 -11.49 -27.95
CA THR A 320 -0.62 -11.83 -27.30
C THR A 320 -0.35 -12.52 -25.97
N GLU A 321 -1.11 -12.19 -24.95
CA GLU A 321 -1.03 -12.88 -23.67
C GLU A 321 -2.42 -13.02 -23.07
N ASN A 322 -2.75 -14.23 -22.66
CA ASN A 322 -3.92 -14.52 -21.88
C ASN A 322 -3.44 -15.04 -20.52
N SER A 323 -3.81 -14.37 -19.44
CA SER A 323 -3.42 -14.71 -18.08
C SER A 323 -4.66 -14.90 -17.22
N HIS A 324 -4.77 -16.07 -16.60
CA HIS A 324 -5.80 -16.39 -15.62
C HIS A 324 -5.17 -16.68 -14.27
N VAL A 325 -5.54 -15.90 -13.24
CA VAL A 325 -5.06 -16.08 -11.88
C VAL A 325 -6.23 -16.33 -10.96
N GLN A 326 -6.16 -17.41 -10.19
CA GLN A 326 -7.12 -17.73 -9.14
C GLN A 326 -6.40 -17.85 -7.80
N ASP A 327 -6.93 -17.21 -6.78
CA ASP A 327 -6.43 -17.26 -5.41
C ASP A 327 -7.56 -17.66 -4.47
N ARG A 328 -7.31 -18.59 -3.55
CA ARG A 328 -8.24 -19.00 -2.50
C ARG A 328 -7.52 -18.95 -1.16
N SER A 329 -8.18 -18.42 -0.15
CA SER A 329 -7.60 -18.29 1.18
C SER A 329 -8.61 -18.64 2.28
N ALA A 330 -8.07 -19.21 3.36
CA ALA A 330 -8.81 -19.42 4.59
C ALA A 330 -7.90 -19.03 5.77
N ASN A 331 -8.47 -18.35 6.76
CA ASN A 331 -7.80 -17.98 7.99
C ASN A 331 -8.70 -18.30 9.18
N LEU A 332 -8.09 -18.72 10.28
CA LEU A 332 -8.74 -18.89 11.60
C LEU A 332 -7.81 -18.30 12.66
N SER A 333 -8.36 -17.49 13.57
CA SER A 333 -7.63 -16.96 14.71
C SER A 333 -8.47 -17.00 15.98
N GLY A 334 -7.81 -17.27 17.09
CA GLY A 334 -8.40 -17.23 18.44
C GLY A 334 -7.59 -16.29 19.32
N LYS A 335 -8.29 -15.48 20.12
CA LYS A 335 -7.70 -14.55 21.08
C LYS A 335 -8.40 -14.67 22.44
N TYR A 336 -7.61 -14.71 23.49
CA TYR A 336 -8.05 -14.62 24.87
C TYR A 336 -7.49 -13.35 25.50
N THR A 337 -8.33 -12.58 26.17
CA THR A 337 -7.94 -11.36 26.89
C THR A 337 -8.40 -11.50 28.35
N ASN A 338 -7.51 -11.15 29.27
CA ASN A 338 -7.80 -11.16 30.70
C ASN A 338 -7.22 -9.90 31.38
N VAL A 339 -8.08 -9.18 32.08
CA VAL A 339 -7.70 -8.04 32.92
C VAL A 339 -7.47 -8.55 34.33
N MET A 340 -6.23 -8.52 34.78
CA MET A 340 -5.84 -9.01 36.10
C MET A 340 -5.68 -7.87 37.10
N GLY A 341 -5.75 -8.16 38.39
CA GLY A 341 -5.44 -7.19 39.44
C GLY A 341 -4.01 -6.62 39.29
N GLY A 342 -3.77 -5.42 39.84
CA GLY A 342 -2.47 -4.76 39.74
C GLY A 342 -2.19 -4.02 38.41
N GLY A 343 -3.22 -3.83 37.57
CA GLY A 343 -3.10 -3.04 36.32
C GLY A 343 -2.58 -3.81 35.11
N HIS A 344 -2.64 -5.14 35.12
CA HIS A 344 -2.25 -6.01 34.03
C HIS A 344 -3.39 -6.29 33.06
N GLN A 345 -3.13 -6.25 31.78
CA GLN A 345 -4.02 -6.73 30.71
C GLN A 345 -3.26 -7.74 29.85
N TRP A 346 -3.53 -9.01 30.09
CA TRP A 346 -2.90 -10.09 29.36
C TRP A 346 -3.72 -10.51 28.12
N VAL A 347 -3.03 -10.64 27.00
CA VAL A 347 -3.61 -11.09 25.73
C VAL A 347 -2.76 -12.22 25.16
N SER A 348 -3.40 -13.34 24.82
CA SER A 348 -2.75 -14.46 24.13
C SER A 348 -3.60 -14.92 22.96
N GLY A 349 -2.97 -15.45 21.92
CA GLY A 349 -3.71 -15.95 20.78
C GLY A 349 -2.90 -16.81 19.84
N ALA A 350 -3.63 -17.42 18.91
CA ALA A 350 -3.07 -18.23 17.84
C ALA A 350 -3.80 -17.95 16.51
N GLU A 351 -3.08 -18.10 15.41
CA GLU A 351 -3.59 -17.88 14.07
C GLU A 351 -3.09 -18.95 13.12
N THR A 352 -3.90 -19.30 12.14
CA THR A 352 -3.50 -20.12 10.99
C THR A 352 -4.09 -19.56 9.72
N GLU A 353 -3.33 -19.59 8.63
CA GLU A 353 -3.74 -19.10 7.32
C GLU A 353 -3.24 -20.04 6.23
N SER A 354 -4.12 -20.38 5.31
CA SER A 354 -3.81 -21.16 4.11
C SER A 354 -4.16 -20.35 2.87
N VAL A 355 -3.25 -20.29 1.91
CA VAL A 355 -3.47 -19.65 0.61
C VAL A 355 -3.09 -20.64 -0.47
N ARG A 356 -3.92 -20.75 -1.51
CA ARG A 356 -3.64 -21.51 -2.73
C ARG A 356 -3.83 -20.61 -3.93
N ARG A 357 -2.84 -20.61 -4.82
CA ARG A 357 -2.85 -19.83 -6.06
C ARG A 357 -2.61 -20.74 -7.24
N THR A 358 -3.42 -20.56 -8.27
CA THR A 358 -3.18 -21.10 -9.61
C THR A 358 -3.02 -19.93 -10.58
N GLN A 359 -2.06 -20.01 -11.47
CA GLN A 359 -1.90 -19.04 -12.54
C GLN A 359 -1.58 -19.79 -13.83
N GLU A 360 -2.35 -19.52 -14.83
CA GLU A 360 -2.17 -19.98 -16.20
C GLU A 360 -1.84 -18.75 -17.05
N VAL A 361 -0.75 -18.84 -17.83
CA VAL A 361 -0.37 -17.80 -18.77
C VAL A 361 -0.08 -18.46 -20.11
N VAL A 362 -0.84 -18.08 -21.13
CA VAL A 362 -0.62 -18.48 -22.51
C VAL A 362 -0.27 -17.23 -23.30
N GLY A 363 0.90 -17.21 -23.93
CA GLY A 363 1.34 -16.06 -24.67
C GLY A 363 2.17 -16.44 -25.88
N ALA A 364 2.20 -15.55 -26.86
CA ALA A 364 3.08 -15.62 -28.01
C ALA A 364 3.92 -14.34 -28.06
N TYR A 365 5.22 -14.49 -27.85
CA TYR A 365 6.21 -13.43 -27.92
C TYR A 365 7.26 -13.78 -28.96
N GLN A 366 7.07 -13.35 -30.21
CA GLN A 366 8.00 -13.61 -31.33
C GLN A 366 8.49 -15.06 -31.42
N THR A 367 9.63 -15.39 -30.81
CA THR A 367 10.31 -16.68 -30.90
C THR A 367 10.33 -17.48 -29.60
N ILE A 368 9.77 -16.95 -28.51
CA ILE A 368 9.81 -17.57 -27.20
C ILE A 368 8.39 -18.00 -26.82
N PRO A 369 8.15 -19.32 -26.64
CA PRO A 369 6.87 -19.79 -26.10
C PRO A 369 6.66 -19.20 -24.70
N GLY A 370 5.63 -18.36 -24.54
CA GLY A 370 5.29 -17.70 -23.28
C GLY A 370 4.28 -18.46 -22.42
N SER A 371 4.06 -19.75 -22.68
CA SER A 371 3.10 -20.57 -21.94
C SER A 371 3.70 -21.07 -20.64
N ALA A 372 3.01 -20.85 -19.53
CA ALA A 372 3.46 -21.37 -18.25
C ALA A 372 2.33 -21.40 -17.21
N ASP A 373 2.09 -22.59 -16.68
CA ASP A 373 1.18 -22.83 -15.58
C ASP A 373 1.97 -22.98 -14.28
N TYR A 374 1.50 -22.37 -13.22
CA TYR A 374 2.01 -22.71 -11.92
C TYR A 374 0.92 -22.80 -10.85
N LYS A 375 1.19 -23.68 -9.89
CA LYS A 375 0.39 -23.83 -8.68
C LYS A 375 1.29 -23.55 -7.50
N ALA A 376 0.81 -22.76 -6.57
CA ALA A 376 1.53 -22.47 -5.35
C ALA A 376 0.57 -22.51 -4.16
N SER A 377 1.09 -22.90 -3.02
CA SER A 377 0.37 -22.85 -1.75
C SER A 377 1.26 -22.30 -0.65
N SER A 378 0.66 -21.63 0.32
CA SER A 378 1.34 -21.27 1.54
C SER A 378 0.49 -21.60 2.76
N MET A 379 1.16 -22.05 3.81
CA MET A 379 0.58 -22.29 5.13
C MET A 379 1.35 -21.49 6.15
N ARG A 380 0.65 -20.60 6.87
CA ARG A 380 1.20 -19.80 7.96
C ARG A 380 0.53 -20.18 9.27
N TYR A 381 1.29 -20.23 10.33
CA TYR A 381 0.81 -20.30 11.70
C TYR A 381 1.54 -19.30 12.57
N ALA A 382 0.84 -18.83 13.59
CA ALA A 382 1.41 -17.90 14.56
C ALA A 382 0.83 -18.14 15.94
N MET A 383 1.66 -17.90 16.97
CA MET A 383 1.27 -17.90 18.36
C MET A 383 1.88 -16.67 19.01
N TYR A 384 1.13 -16.03 19.90
CA TYR A 384 1.58 -14.83 20.58
C TYR A 384 1.03 -14.71 21.99
N SER A 385 1.77 -13.97 22.81
CA SER A 385 1.34 -13.54 24.13
C SER A 385 1.94 -12.17 24.43
N GLN A 386 1.17 -11.33 25.10
CA GLN A 386 1.57 -10.00 25.51
C GLN A 386 0.87 -9.61 26.82
N ASP A 387 1.52 -8.74 27.58
CA ASP A 387 0.98 -8.11 28.77
C ASP A 387 1.16 -6.60 28.70
N GLU A 388 0.08 -5.86 28.87
CA GLU A 388 0.10 -4.42 29.06
C GLU A 388 -0.11 -4.12 30.53
N TRP A 389 0.87 -3.43 31.14
CA TRP A 389 0.92 -3.21 32.58
C TRP A 389 1.11 -1.74 32.92
N GLN A 390 0.15 -1.19 33.69
CA GLN A 390 0.27 0.12 34.31
C GLN A 390 1.09 -0.01 35.61
N LEU A 391 2.43 0.18 35.49
CA LEU A 391 3.38 0.03 36.61
C LEU A 391 3.16 1.07 37.72
N THR A 392 2.97 2.32 37.31
CA THR A 392 2.74 3.48 38.19
C THR A 392 1.87 4.50 37.42
N PRO A 393 1.37 5.56 38.08
CA PRO A 393 0.71 6.65 37.33
C PRO A 393 1.57 7.27 36.23
N HIS A 394 2.91 7.23 36.37
CA HIS A 394 3.87 7.75 35.43
C HIS A 394 4.27 6.76 34.33
N TRP A 395 4.27 5.47 34.60
CA TRP A 395 4.83 4.45 33.71
C TRP A 395 3.81 3.37 33.35
N ALA A 396 3.65 3.14 32.06
CA ALA A 396 3.01 1.95 31.51
C ALA A 396 3.98 1.18 30.61
N THR A 397 3.88 -0.14 30.61
CA THR A 397 4.68 -1.00 29.75
C THR A 397 3.81 -1.98 29.00
N HIS A 398 4.26 -2.42 27.84
CA HIS A 398 3.65 -3.46 27.06
C HIS A 398 4.75 -4.38 26.53
N ALA A 399 4.86 -5.56 27.10
CA ALA A 399 5.83 -6.56 26.71
C ALA A 399 5.14 -7.76 26.05
N GLY A 400 5.74 -8.31 25.02
CA GLY A 400 5.16 -9.45 24.32
C GLY A 400 6.15 -10.16 23.41
N ALA A 401 5.71 -11.31 22.93
CA ALA A 401 6.45 -12.09 21.94
C ALA A 401 5.49 -12.79 20.99
N ARG A 402 5.95 -12.99 19.77
CA ARG A 402 5.22 -13.74 18.75
C ARG A 402 6.17 -14.64 17.99
N TYR A 403 5.73 -15.87 17.72
CA TYR A 403 6.39 -16.81 16.84
C TYR A 403 5.52 -17.03 15.61
N GLU A 404 6.10 -16.92 14.43
CA GLU A 404 5.43 -17.20 13.16
C GLU A 404 6.24 -18.20 12.35
N GLY A 405 5.55 -19.20 11.78
CA GLY A 405 6.09 -20.12 10.79
C GLY A 405 5.34 -19.99 9.47
N LEU A 406 6.06 -20.06 8.36
CA LEU A 406 5.53 -20.00 7.01
C LEU A 406 6.16 -21.10 6.17
N THR A 407 5.33 -21.92 5.55
CA THR A 407 5.72 -22.89 4.52
C THR A 407 5.11 -22.46 3.20
N THR A 408 5.93 -22.27 2.18
CA THR A 408 5.49 -22.00 0.81
C THR A 408 5.95 -23.16 -0.08
N GLN A 409 5.03 -23.70 -0.86
CA GLN A 409 5.27 -24.76 -1.83
C GLN A 409 4.80 -24.31 -3.20
N GLY A 410 5.55 -24.63 -4.24
CA GLY A 410 5.17 -24.33 -5.61
C GLY A 410 5.87 -25.21 -6.62
N ASN A 411 5.22 -25.46 -7.76
CA ASN A 411 5.84 -26.16 -8.87
C ASN A 411 6.68 -25.17 -9.71
N THR A 412 7.80 -25.66 -10.20
CA THR A 412 8.66 -24.93 -11.14
C THR A 412 8.94 -25.81 -12.36
N ALA A 413 9.57 -25.26 -13.39
CA ALA A 413 9.97 -26.03 -14.56
C ALA A 413 10.96 -27.18 -14.23
N THR A 414 11.65 -27.11 -13.10
CA THR A 414 12.65 -28.09 -12.66
C THR A 414 12.17 -29.00 -11.52
N GLY A 415 10.90 -28.90 -11.10
CA GLY A 415 10.30 -29.69 -10.03
C GLY A 415 9.64 -28.83 -8.95
N ASP A 416 9.14 -29.47 -7.92
CA ASP A 416 8.51 -28.80 -6.78
C ASP A 416 9.57 -28.18 -5.86
N VAL A 417 9.28 -26.99 -5.38
CA VAL A 417 10.12 -26.24 -4.43
C VAL A 417 9.31 -26.00 -3.15
N ILE A 418 9.95 -26.26 -2.02
CA ILE A 418 9.40 -26.00 -0.69
C ILE A 418 10.34 -25.03 0.02
N ASN A 419 9.78 -23.95 0.55
CA ASN A 419 10.49 -22.96 1.35
C ASN A 419 9.88 -22.91 2.76
N HIS A 420 10.71 -23.16 3.78
CA HIS A 420 10.31 -23.09 5.18
C HIS A 420 11.00 -21.91 5.85
N ASN A 421 10.22 -21.04 6.47
CA ASN A 421 10.71 -19.92 7.23
C ASN A 421 10.04 -19.84 8.60
N SER A 422 10.78 -19.40 9.62
CA SER A 422 10.21 -19.07 10.91
C SER A 422 10.88 -17.85 11.51
N VAL A 423 10.12 -17.07 12.26
CA VAL A 423 10.62 -15.84 12.90
C VAL A 423 10.04 -15.72 14.31
N PHE A 424 10.93 -15.41 15.27
CA PHE A 424 10.56 -15.04 16.63
C PHE A 424 10.73 -13.53 16.80
N THR A 425 9.68 -12.84 17.26
CA THR A 425 9.60 -11.37 17.33
C THR A 425 9.21 -10.92 18.74
N PRO A 426 10.21 -10.71 19.63
CA PRO A 426 9.98 -10.06 20.91
C PRO A 426 9.73 -8.57 20.72
N LEU A 427 8.97 -7.98 21.62
CA LEU A 427 8.68 -6.54 21.65
C LEU A 427 8.56 -6.02 23.08
N LEU A 428 8.95 -4.76 23.24
CA LEU A 428 8.79 -4.01 24.47
C LEU A 428 8.42 -2.57 24.11
N HIS A 429 7.31 -2.11 24.67
CA HIS A 429 6.92 -0.70 24.63
C HIS A 429 6.88 -0.16 26.03
N ALA A 430 7.26 1.10 26.20
CA ALA A 430 7.15 1.85 27.44
C ALA A 430 6.53 3.21 27.14
N MET A 431 5.69 3.66 28.02
CA MET A 431 5.09 5.00 28.00
C MET A 431 5.40 5.67 29.33
N TRP A 432 5.98 6.85 29.25
CA TRP A 432 6.28 7.69 30.39
C TRP A 432 5.48 8.99 30.34
N ARG A 433 4.78 9.27 31.44
CA ARG A 433 4.09 10.55 31.67
C ARG A 433 4.88 11.31 32.71
N PRO A 434 5.59 12.40 32.34
CA PRO A 434 6.36 13.21 33.29
C PRO A 434 5.49 13.72 34.44
N ASP A 435 4.27 14.13 34.12
CA ASP A 435 3.22 14.50 35.05
C ASP A 435 1.93 13.74 34.63
N PRO A 436 1.37 12.86 35.46
CA PRO A 436 0.16 12.11 35.15
C PRO A 436 -1.06 12.99 34.86
N ASP A 437 -1.12 14.19 35.44
CA ASP A 437 -2.19 15.15 35.25
C ASP A 437 -1.99 15.99 33.99
N SER A 438 -0.76 16.02 33.46
CA SER A 438 -0.44 16.70 32.20
C SER A 438 -0.90 15.88 30.99
N ARG A 439 -0.89 16.54 29.85
CA ARG A 439 -1.20 15.91 28.56
C ARG A 439 0.05 15.51 27.76
N ASP A 440 1.21 15.54 28.41
CA ASP A 440 2.50 15.21 27.81
C ASP A 440 2.88 13.76 28.06
N GLN A 441 3.46 13.11 27.07
CA GLN A 441 3.96 11.74 27.24
C GLN A 441 5.12 11.42 26.29
N VAL A 442 5.96 10.51 26.73
CA VAL A 442 7.07 9.95 25.94
C VAL A 442 6.79 8.45 25.73
N ARG A 443 6.89 8.01 24.49
CA ARG A 443 6.79 6.59 24.14
C ARG A 443 8.11 6.09 23.62
N MET A 444 8.45 4.87 24.02
CA MET A 444 9.64 4.16 23.57
C MET A 444 9.25 2.76 23.15
N SER A 445 9.87 2.23 22.10
CA SER A 445 9.61 0.88 21.63
C SER A 445 10.90 0.23 21.17
N LEU A 446 11.14 -0.99 21.62
CA LEU A 446 12.19 -1.87 21.12
C LEU A 446 11.51 -3.11 20.53
N THR A 447 11.63 -3.31 19.22
CA THR A 447 10.84 -4.33 18.52
C THR A 447 11.68 -5.08 17.52
N ARG A 448 11.34 -6.35 17.31
CA ARG A 448 11.79 -7.14 16.18
C ARG A 448 10.62 -7.35 15.24
N SER A 449 10.80 -7.00 13.97
CA SER A 449 9.80 -7.13 12.90
C SER A 449 10.44 -7.81 11.69
N PHE A 450 9.61 -8.20 10.72
CA PHE A 450 10.11 -8.90 9.55
C PHE A 450 9.23 -8.65 8.31
N LYS A 451 9.77 -9.01 7.13
CA LYS A 451 9.04 -9.05 5.88
C LYS A 451 9.30 -10.39 5.22
N THR A 452 8.24 -11.15 4.96
CA THR A 452 8.33 -12.42 4.23
C THR A 452 8.51 -12.17 2.73
N PRO A 453 9.29 -13.02 2.04
CA PRO A 453 9.22 -13.07 0.58
C PRO A 453 7.79 -13.33 0.12
N THR A 454 7.39 -12.69 -0.97
CA THR A 454 6.08 -12.94 -1.56
C THR A 454 6.05 -14.30 -2.29
N MET A 455 4.88 -14.92 -2.42
CA MET A 455 4.76 -16.19 -3.15
C MET A 455 5.34 -16.09 -4.58
N PRO A 456 5.07 -15.06 -5.39
CA PRO A 456 5.70 -14.92 -6.70
C PRO A 456 7.24 -14.79 -6.65
N SER A 457 7.78 -14.16 -5.62
CA SER A 457 9.23 -14.01 -5.48
C SER A 457 9.97 -15.30 -5.10
N LEU A 458 9.26 -16.29 -4.57
CA LEU A 458 9.79 -17.64 -4.25
C LEU A 458 9.71 -18.62 -5.41
N LEU A 459 8.92 -18.33 -6.45
CA LEU A 459 8.74 -19.25 -7.58
C LEU A 459 9.83 -18.99 -8.63
N ALA A 460 10.73 -19.95 -8.85
CA ALA A 460 11.80 -19.90 -9.84
C ALA A 460 11.25 -20.05 -11.26
N ARG A 461 10.34 -19.16 -11.64
CA ARG A 461 9.73 -19.12 -12.95
C ARG A 461 10.18 -17.87 -13.70
N ARG A 462 10.75 -18.04 -14.88
CA ARG A 462 11.15 -16.94 -15.74
C ARG A 462 9.94 -16.38 -16.50
N THR A 463 9.70 -15.10 -16.33
CA THR A 463 8.76 -14.33 -17.14
C THR A 463 9.57 -13.49 -18.12
N TYR A 464 9.33 -13.67 -19.39
CA TYR A 464 10.05 -12.98 -20.44
C TYR A 464 9.48 -11.57 -20.63
N THR A 465 10.37 -10.59 -20.80
CA THR A 465 9.93 -9.25 -21.20
C THR A 465 9.36 -9.29 -22.63
N ARG A 466 8.27 -8.57 -22.86
CA ARG A 466 7.59 -8.49 -24.16
C ARG A 466 8.39 -7.72 -25.18
N ASP A 467 9.17 -6.77 -24.71
CA ASP A 467 10.02 -5.91 -25.54
C ASP A 467 11.45 -6.40 -25.60
N ASP A 468 12.32 -5.56 -26.14
CA ASP A 468 13.76 -5.79 -26.19
C ASP A 468 14.31 -6.06 -24.78
N ASN A 469 14.94 -7.22 -24.61
CA ASN A 469 15.55 -7.61 -23.36
C ASN A 469 16.86 -6.87 -23.17
N SER A 470 16.97 -6.11 -22.09
CA SER A 470 18.12 -5.30 -21.78
C SER A 470 18.42 -5.25 -20.29
N ALA A 471 19.52 -4.61 -19.91
CA ALA A 471 19.91 -4.44 -18.52
C ALA A 471 18.88 -3.62 -17.71
N THR A 472 18.19 -2.67 -18.36
CA THR A 472 17.15 -1.85 -17.75
C THR A 472 15.73 -2.42 -17.96
N ASN A 473 15.57 -3.43 -18.84
CA ASN A 473 14.34 -4.15 -19.12
C ASN A 473 14.58 -5.67 -19.15
N PRO A 474 15.03 -6.30 -18.04
CA PRO A 474 15.36 -7.72 -17.99
C PRO A 474 14.10 -8.60 -17.91
N ASP A 475 14.26 -9.88 -18.23
CA ASP A 475 13.33 -10.91 -17.81
C ASP A 475 13.29 -10.98 -16.26
N VAL A 476 12.25 -11.54 -15.70
CA VAL A 476 12.10 -11.64 -14.24
C VAL A 476 11.93 -13.11 -13.82
N SER A 477 12.56 -13.52 -12.73
CA SER A 477 12.35 -14.83 -12.11
C SER A 477 12.37 -14.71 -10.59
N GLY A 478 11.63 -15.57 -9.90
CA GLY A 478 11.74 -15.69 -8.45
C GLY A 478 12.96 -16.51 -8.01
N ASN A 479 13.17 -16.57 -6.69
CA ASN A 479 14.24 -17.34 -6.03
C ASN A 479 13.66 -18.09 -4.82
N PRO A 480 13.59 -19.43 -4.87
CA PRO A 480 13.02 -20.22 -3.78
C PRO A 480 13.86 -20.25 -2.50
N ASN A 481 15.12 -19.81 -2.55
CA ASN A 481 16.02 -19.82 -1.42
C ASN A 481 15.97 -18.54 -0.56
N LEU A 482 15.01 -17.66 -0.83
CA LEU A 482 14.89 -16.40 -0.08
C LEU A 482 14.53 -16.64 1.39
N LYS A 483 15.24 -15.90 2.23
CA LYS A 483 14.98 -15.78 3.66
C LYS A 483 14.19 -14.51 3.95
N PRO A 484 13.36 -14.46 5.01
CA PRO A 484 12.73 -13.23 5.44
C PRO A 484 13.74 -12.13 5.76
N GLU A 485 13.40 -10.90 5.43
CA GLU A 485 14.08 -9.73 5.97
C GLU A 485 13.68 -9.58 7.43
N ILE A 486 14.64 -9.33 8.33
CA ILE A 486 14.41 -9.17 9.77
C ILE A 486 14.93 -7.80 10.18
N ALA A 487 14.11 -7.02 10.85
CA ALA A 487 14.47 -5.71 11.36
C ALA A 487 14.40 -5.67 12.89
N THR A 488 15.49 -5.20 13.50
CA THR A 488 15.47 -4.77 14.90
C THR A 488 15.38 -3.26 14.94
N GLY A 489 14.43 -2.73 15.70
CA GLY A 489 14.07 -1.32 15.68
C GLY A 489 13.88 -0.70 17.03
N LEU A 490 14.31 0.55 17.14
CA LEU A 490 14.07 1.46 18.25
C LEU A 490 13.23 2.62 17.76
N ASP A 491 12.16 2.95 18.47
CA ASP A 491 11.35 4.15 18.25
C ASP A 491 11.25 4.94 19.56
N VAL A 492 11.30 6.27 19.45
CA VAL A 492 11.05 7.20 20.54
C VAL A 492 10.13 8.28 20.02
N ALA A 493 9.08 8.61 20.76
CA ALA A 493 8.15 9.68 20.40
C ALA A 493 7.84 10.53 21.63
N VAL A 494 7.84 11.84 21.45
CA VAL A 494 7.37 12.83 22.41
C VAL A 494 6.05 13.38 21.87
N GLU A 495 5.01 13.35 22.69
CA GLU A 495 3.67 13.77 22.29
C GLU A 495 3.10 14.74 23.32
N ARG A 496 2.56 15.85 22.84
CA ARG A 496 1.78 16.82 23.61
C ARG A 496 0.38 16.87 23.07
N TYR A 497 -0.58 16.56 23.93
CA TYR A 497 -2.00 16.62 23.59
C TYR A 497 -2.58 17.96 24.00
N LEU A 498 -3.20 18.64 23.03
CA LEU A 498 -3.86 19.92 23.24
C LEU A 498 -5.34 19.71 23.61
N PRO A 499 -6.01 20.68 24.24
CA PRO A 499 -7.46 20.65 24.41
C PRO A 499 -8.17 20.43 23.07
N GLN A 500 -9.39 19.89 23.10
CA GLN A 500 -10.23 19.70 21.90
C GLN A 500 -9.59 18.85 20.79
N GLY A 501 -8.78 17.86 21.15
CA GLY A 501 -8.27 16.84 20.23
C GLY A 501 -7.08 17.24 19.37
N GLY A 502 -6.35 18.32 19.73
CA GLY A 502 -5.10 18.66 19.07
C GLY A 502 -3.93 17.79 19.54
N VAL A 503 -2.89 17.63 18.69
CA VAL A 503 -1.65 16.91 19.02
C VAL A 503 -0.45 17.53 18.34
N LEU A 504 0.64 17.67 19.09
CA LEU A 504 1.98 17.92 18.59
C LEU A 504 2.83 16.67 18.91
N SER A 505 3.53 16.16 17.93
CA SER A 505 4.35 14.96 18.12
C SER A 505 5.66 15.09 17.34
N ALA A 506 6.74 14.67 17.99
CA ALA A 506 8.02 14.44 17.35
C ALA A 506 8.44 12.99 17.64
N SER A 507 8.74 12.22 16.61
CA SER A 507 9.20 10.85 16.77
C SER A 507 10.46 10.60 15.97
N ALA A 508 11.35 9.76 16.50
CA ALA A 508 12.53 9.29 15.82
C ALA A 508 12.53 7.76 15.80
N PHE A 509 13.06 7.18 14.74
CA PHE A 509 13.21 5.74 14.64
C PHE A 509 14.57 5.35 14.07
N HIS A 510 15.03 4.18 14.46
CA HIS A 510 16.20 3.50 13.90
C HIS A 510 15.88 2.02 13.67
N ARG A 511 16.19 1.51 12.48
CA ARG A 511 15.99 0.10 12.07
C ARG A 511 17.26 -0.46 11.47
N ARG A 512 17.70 -1.63 11.94
CA ARG A 512 18.70 -2.45 11.28
C ARG A 512 18.00 -3.64 10.64
N VAL A 513 18.06 -3.72 9.32
CA VAL A 513 17.41 -4.75 8.49
C VAL A 513 18.47 -5.75 8.06
N GLN A 514 18.27 -7.02 8.37
CA GLN A 514 19.10 -8.15 7.95
C GLN A 514 18.43 -8.91 6.82
N ASN A 515 19.22 -9.60 5.99
CA ASN A 515 18.77 -10.37 4.83
C ASN A 515 17.95 -9.55 3.85
N LEU A 516 18.31 -8.29 3.61
CA LEU A 516 17.63 -7.40 2.70
C LEU A 516 17.41 -8.07 1.33
N ILE A 517 16.18 -8.13 0.87
CA ILE A 517 15.83 -8.69 -0.44
C ILE A 517 15.87 -7.58 -1.48
N ARG A 518 16.69 -7.76 -2.51
CA ARG A 518 16.79 -6.85 -3.64
C ARG A 518 16.92 -7.63 -4.94
N ASN A 519 16.33 -7.10 -6.01
CA ASN A 519 16.50 -7.66 -7.34
C ASN A 519 17.93 -7.40 -7.84
N VAL A 520 18.57 -8.45 -8.31
CA VAL A 520 19.90 -8.43 -8.92
C VAL A 520 19.75 -8.80 -10.39
N THR A 521 20.25 -7.93 -11.27
CA THR A 521 20.19 -8.11 -12.71
C THR A 521 21.50 -8.71 -13.20
N THR A 522 21.42 -9.81 -13.93
CA THR A 522 22.56 -10.54 -14.51
C THR A 522 22.31 -10.88 -15.97
N TYR A 523 23.38 -11.01 -16.76
CA TYR A 523 23.33 -11.50 -18.13
C TYR A 523 23.85 -12.93 -18.18
N GLY A 524 23.09 -13.83 -18.81
CA GLY A 524 23.49 -15.24 -18.88
C GLY A 524 22.61 -16.10 -19.76
N PRO A 525 22.99 -17.39 -19.90
CA PRO A 525 22.27 -18.35 -20.76
C PRO A 525 20.85 -18.58 -20.27
N VAL A 526 19.93 -18.78 -21.22
CA VAL A 526 18.55 -19.16 -20.93
C VAL A 526 18.48 -20.69 -20.79
N PRO A 527 18.09 -21.20 -19.60
CA PRO A 527 17.94 -22.65 -19.41
C PRO A 527 16.99 -23.27 -20.43
N GLY A 528 17.39 -24.37 -21.07
CA GLY A 528 16.58 -25.07 -22.07
C GLY A 528 16.57 -24.45 -23.47
N VAL A 529 17.26 -23.32 -23.70
CA VAL A 529 17.37 -22.69 -25.03
C VAL A 529 18.85 -22.51 -25.39
N PRO A 530 19.49 -23.52 -26.05
CA PRO A 530 20.91 -23.45 -26.38
C PRO A 530 21.25 -22.23 -27.25
N GLY A 531 22.36 -21.56 -26.92
CA GLY A 531 22.88 -20.42 -27.67
C GLY A 531 22.18 -19.07 -27.38
N MET A 532 21.14 -19.05 -26.53
CA MET A 532 20.46 -17.82 -26.16
C MET A 532 20.95 -17.34 -24.79
N SER A 533 21.38 -16.09 -24.69
CA SER A 533 21.65 -15.38 -23.43
C SER A 533 20.78 -14.16 -23.32
N ARG A 534 20.29 -13.87 -22.13
CA ARG A 534 19.37 -12.74 -21.85
C ARG A 534 19.65 -12.14 -20.48
N TRP A 535 19.27 -10.90 -20.30
CA TRP A 535 19.24 -10.23 -19.02
C TRP A 535 18.12 -10.82 -18.14
N LEU A 536 18.44 -11.10 -16.88
CA LEU A 536 17.52 -11.67 -15.90
C LEU A 536 17.64 -10.88 -14.60
N SER A 537 16.52 -10.42 -14.07
CA SER A 537 16.39 -9.86 -12.74
C SER A 537 15.75 -10.88 -11.79
N SER A 538 16.42 -11.16 -10.67
CA SER A 538 15.95 -12.12 -9.67
C SER A 538 16.18 -11.58 -8.26
N PRO A 539 15.21 -11.74 -7.32
CA PRO A 539 15.37 -11.31 -5.95
C PRO A 539 16.40 -12.17 -5.22
N GLN A 540 17.27 -11.52 -4.45
CA GLN A 540 18.32 -12.16 -3.66
C GLN A 540 18.42 -11.49 -2.29
N ASN A 541 18.82 -12.25 -1.25
CA ASN A 541 19.20 -11.67 0.03
C ASN A 541 20.63 -11.15 -0.09
N ILE A 542 20.79 -9.82 -0.17
CA ILE A 542 22.08 -9.22 -0.51
C ILE A 542 22.93 -8.82 0.69
N SER A 543 22.35 -8.37 1.80
CA SER A 543 23.11 -7.91 2.97
C SER A 543 22.19 -7.32 4.04
N GLU A 544 22.76 -6.37 4.77
CA GLU A 544 22.08 -5.57 5.78
C GLU A 544 21.87 -4.14 5.28
N ALA A 545 20.83 -3.51 5.83
CA ALA A 545 20.58 -2.10 5.66
C ALA A 545 20.27 -1.43 7.01
N ILE A 546 20.52 -0.14 7.07
CA ILE A 546 20.11 0.71 8.18
C ILE A 546 19.16 1.76 7.61
N THR A 547 18.05 2.01 8.31
CA THR A 547 17.14 3.12 8.01
C THR A 547 16.75 3.82 9.30
N GLU A 548 16.78 5.13 9.26
CA GLU A 548 16.49 6.02 10.38
C GLU A 548 15.72 7.25 9.90
N GLY A 549 15.02 7.90 10.80
CA GLY A 549 14.28 9.11 10.44
C GLY A 549 13.67 9.80 11.63
N VAL A 550 13.22 11.03 11.35
CA VAL A 550 12.47 11.89 12.28
C VAL A 550 11.16 12.25 11.63
N GLU A 551 10.07 12.10 12.36
CA GLU A 551 8.71 12.42 11.91
C GLU A 551 8.12 13.46 12.87
N LEU A 552 7.67 14.61 12.32
CA LEU A 552 7.04 15.71 13.03
C LEU A 552 5.56 15.76 12.62
N GLU A 553 4.69 15.87 13.60
CA GLU A 553 3.24 15.98 13.40
C GLU A 553 2.70 17.17 14.21
N ALA A 554 1.92 18.01 13.56
CA ALA A 554 1.19 19.09 14.19
C ALA A 554 -0.26 19.11 13.69
N LYS A 555 -1.19 18.72 14.55
CA LYS A 555 -2.62 18.67 14.28
C LYS A 555 -3.33 19.47 15.37
N PHE A 556 -3.85 20.63 15.03
CA PHE A 556 -4.54 21.49 15.99
C PHE A 556 -5.43 22.50 15.26
N ARG A 557 -6.32 23.12 16.02
CA ARG A 557 -7.11 24.26 15.55
C ARG A 557 -6.42 25.55 15.96
N LEU A 558 -6.36 26.54 15.05
CA LEU A 558 -5.58 27.75 15.22
C LEU A 558 -6.01 28.57 16.46
N ASP A 559 -7.29 28.59 16.80
CA ASP A 559 -7.83 29.23 18.00
C ASP A 559 -7.41 28.57 19.34
N GLN A 560 -6.71 27.43 19.31
CA GLN A 560 -6.08 26.85 20.51
C GLN A 560 -4.77 27.58 20.91
N TRP A 561 -4.22 28.41 20.02
CA TRP A 561 -2.96 29.08 20.19
C TRP A 561 -3.08 30.63 20.14
N MET A 562 -4.10 31.14 19.47
CA MET A 562 -4.31 32.54 19.24
C MET A 562 -5.77 32.88 19.55
N ASP A 563 -5.99 33.66 20.57
CA ASP A 563 -7.32 34.19 20.90
C ASP A 563 -7.88 34.95 19.67
N ASP A 564 -9.18 34.80 19.40
CA ASP A 564 -9.88 35.40 18.26
C ASP A 564 -9.46 34.90 16.86
N ALA A 565 -8.58 33.93 16.75
CA ALA A 565 -8.23 33.33 15.47
C ALA A 565 -9.43 32.65 14.79
N PRO A 566 -9.47 32.63 13.46
CA PRO A 566 -10.50 31.88 12.74
C PRO A 566 -10.38 30.38 13.04
N HIS A 567 -11.53 29.65 13.01
CA HIS A 567 -11.57 28.21 13.21
C HIS A 567 -10.95 27.46 12.02
N ILE A 568 -9.62 27.51 11.94
CA ILE A 568 -8.82 26.79 10.95
C ILE A 568 -8.22 25.54 11.59
N ASP A 569 -8.58 24.38 11.08
CA ASP A 569 -7.96 23.11 11.43
C ASP A 569 -6.67 22.92 10.61
N LEU A 570 -5.52 22.81 11.27
CA LEU A 570 -4.22 22.57 10.66
C LEU A 570 -3.81 21.12 10.85
N ARG A 571 -3.26 20.51 9.79
CA ARG A 571 -2.71 19.15 9.77
C ARG A 571 -1.42 19.15 8.99
N ASN A 572 -0.30 19.13 9.70
CA ASN A 572 1.00 19.23 9.10
C ASN A 572 1.87 18.04 9.54
N ASN A 573 2.50 17.41 8.57
CA ASN A 573 3.39 16.28 8.79
C ASN A 573 4.66 16.49 7.96
N LEU A 574 5.80 16.42 8.62
CA LEU A 574 7.11 16.49 8.00
C LEU A 574 7.90 15.27 8.45
N SER A 575 8.48 14.55 7.52
CA SER A 575 9.30 13.38 7.84
C SER A 575 10.60 13.45 7.06
N PHE A 576 11.70 13.15 7.73
CA PHE A 576 13.04 13.11 7.17
C PHE A 576 13.60 11.71 7.33
N TYR A 577 14.17 11.15 6.25
CA TYR A 577 14.65 9.79 6.22
C TYR A 577 16.08 9.70 5.71
N ARG A 578 16.82 8.77 6.27
CA ARG A 578 18.13 8.37 5.79
C ARG A 578 18.23 6.84 5.83
N SER A 579 18.77 6.25 4.79
CA SER A 579 19.08 4.83 4.79
C SER A 579 20.36 4.53 4.05
N ARG A 580 20.91 3.35 4.33
CA ARG A 580 22.15 2.85 3.71
C ARG A 580 22.10 1.33 3.63
N VAL A 581 22.37 0.78 2.45
CA VAL A 581 22.61 -0.64 2.21
C VAL A 581 24.10 -0.92 2.33
N LEU A 582 24.49 -1.76 3.26
CA LEU A 582 25.90 -1.87 3.68
C LEU A 582 26.80 -2.54 2.64
N SER A 583 26.27 -3.45 1.82
CA SER A 583 27.03 -4.15 0.77
C SER A 583 27.22 -3.33 -0.51
N ILE A 584 26.55 -2.19 -0.65
CA ILE A 584 26.62 -1.38 -1.86
C ILE A 584 27.46 -0.14 -1.58
N MET A 585 28.59 -0.05 -2.28
CA MET A 585 29.53 1.07 -2.13
C MET A 585 29.10 2.28 -2.95
N GLY A 586 29.51 3.46 -2.51
CA GLY A 586 29.28 4.71 -3.22
C GLY A 586 28.08 5.52 -2.73
N PRO A 587 27.83 6.69 -3.33
CA PRO A 587 26.71 7.55 -2.98
C PRO A 587 25.37 6.92 -3.39
N ASP A 588 24.28 7.40 -2.79
CA ASP A 588 22.90 6.98 -3.10
C ASP A 588 22.58 5.51 -2.83
N ASN A 589 23.37 4.81 -2.02
CA ASN A 589 23.16 3.42 -1.61
C ASN A 589 22.03 3.24 -0.59
N ARG A 590 20.93 3.98 -0.77
CA ARG A 590 19.74 3.95 0.09
C ARG A 590 18.84 2.75 -0.17
N LEU A 591 17.88 2.52 0.73
CA LEU A 591 16.79 1.58 0.49
C LEU A 591 15.97 2.02 -0.72
N ASP A 592 15.42 1.04 -1.45
CA ASP A 592 14.67 1.28 -2.67
C ASP A 592 13.47 2.18 -2.41
N GLN A 593 13.32 3.17 -3.30
CA GLN A 593 12.18 4.08 -3.32
C GLN A 593 11.99 4.93 -2.05
N GLN A 594 13.00 5.04 -1.18
CA GLN A 594 12.94 5.91 -0.01
C GLN A 594 13.42 7.33 -0.36
N PRO A 595 12.52 8.34 -0.37
CA PRO A 595 12.93 9.73 -0.49
C PRO A 595 13.68 10.17 0.77
N SER A 596 14.40 11.28 0.70
CA SER A 596 15.05 11.87 1.88
C SER A 596 14.07 12.59 2.81
N MET A 597 12.89 12.95 2.30
CA MET A 597 11.89 13.74 3.02
C MET A 597 10.49 13.46 2.44
N THR A 598 9.48 13.61 3.28
CA THR A 598 8.08 13.75 2.85
C THR A 598 7.43 14.89 3.61
N ALA A 599 6.61 15.68 2.94
CA ALA A 599 5.82 16.74 3.57
C ALA A 599 4.35 16.59 3.19
N ASN A 600 3.48 16.79 4.16
CA ASN A 600 2.05 16.81 4.00
C ASN A 600 1.47 17.94 4.82
N LEU A 601 0.97 18.98 4.15
CA LEU A 601 0.47 20.19 4.76
C LEU A 601 -0.99 20.39 4.38
N GLY A 602 -1.87 20.46 5.36
CA GLY A 602 -3.31 20.62 5.15
C GLY A 602 -3.93 21.64 6.08
N ALA A 603 -4.93 22.35 5.57
CA ALA A 603 -5.73 23.30 6.32
C ALA A 603 -7.20 23.23 5.89
N ASP A 604 -8.11 23.30 6.87
CA ASP A 604 -9.55 23.40 6.65
C ASP A 604 -10.11 24.61 7.39
N TYR A 605 -10.94 25.38 6.72
CA TYR A 605 -11.62 26.53 7.28
C TYR A 605 -13.14 26.42 7.13
N ARG A 606 -13.84 26.40 8.25
CA ARG A 606 -15.30 26.49 8.28
C ARG A 606 -15.70 27.97 8.35
N LEU A 607 -16.36 28.45 7.30
CA LEU A 607 -16.85 29.82 7.26
C LEU A 607 -17.95 30.02 8.32
N LYS A 608 -17.93 31.18 8.98
CA LYS A 608 -18.91 31.51 10.04
C LYS A 608 -20.26 31.95 9.48
N THR A 609 -20.25 32.60 8.32
CA THR A 609 -21.43 33.29 7.72
C THR A 609 -22.22 32.41 6.76
N VAL A 610 -21.60 31.39 6.19
CA VAL A 610 -22.23 30.48 5.22
C VAL A 610 -21.88 29.03 5.59
N PRO A 611 -22.76 28.06 5.30
CA PRO A 611 -22.51 26.65 5.65
C PRO A 611 -21.52 25.99 4.67
N LEU A 612 -20.38 26.66 4.45
CA LEU A 612 -19.31 26.25 3.56
C LEU A 612 -18.03 25.95 4.36
N THR A 613 -17.46 24.78 4.14
CA THR A 613 -16.11 24.43 4.59
C THR A 613 -15.22 24.40 3.35
N VAL A 614 -14.11 25.11 3.38
CA VAL A 614 -13.07 25.03 2.35
C VAL A 614 -11.81 24.46 2.93
N GLY A 615 -11.10 23.66 2.17
CA GLY A 615 -9.86 23.08 2.63
C GLY A 615 -8.90 22.80 1.48
N GLY A 616 -7.65 22.58 1.84
CA GLY A 616 -6.61 22.22 0.88
C GLY A 616 -5.51 21.41 1.52
N ASN A 617 -4.76 20.72 0.67
CA ASN A 617 -3.66 19.88 1.06
C ASN A 617 -2.54 19.93 0.02
N VAL A 618 -1.29 19.90 0.48
CA VAL A 618 -0.09 19.82 -0.35
C VAL A 618 0.73 18.61 0.10
N ASN A 619 0.95 17.67 -0.81
CA ASN A 619 1.87 16.56 -0.63
C ASN A 619 3.15 16.83 -1.43
N TYR A 620 4.30 16.66 -0.81
CA TYR A 620 5.60 16.84 -1.44
C TYR A 620 6.58 15.73 -1.08
N ASN A 621 7.22 15.17 -2.13
CA ASN A 621 8.36 14.26 -2.02
C ASN A 621 9.45 14.76 -2.98
N PRO A 622 10.68 15.03 -2.54
CA PRO A 622 11.78 15.40 -3.42
C PRO A 622 12.13 14.24 -4.36
N GLY A 623 12.74 14.56 -5.49
CA GLY A 623 13.37 13.57 -6.35
C GLY A 623 14.58 12.94 -5.65
N TYR A 624 14.91 11.73 -6.06
CA TYR A 624 16.05 11.00 -5.50
C TYR A 624 16.64 9.99 -6.48
N THR A 625 17.88 9.63 -6.23
CA THR A 625 18.59 8.54 -6.89
C THR A 625 18.81 7.40 -5.90
N THR A 626 18.71 6.16 -6.37
CA THR A 626 19.02 4.95 -5.61
C THR A 626 20.04 4.12 -6.37
N ARG A 627 21.16 3.79 -5.73
CA ARG A 627 22.13 2.83 -6.23
C ARG A 627 21.66 1.42 -5.90
N LEU A 628 21.25 0.69 -6.94
CA LEU A 628 20.72 -0.68 -6.80
C LEU A 628 21.83 -1.71 -6.73
N SER A 629 22.92 -1.52 -7.49
CA SER A 629 24.15 -2.30 -7.48
C SER A 629 25.35 -1.40 -7.81
N ALA A 630 26.53 -1.98 -7.98
CA ALA A 630 27.70 -1.24 -8.47
C ALA A 630 27.45 -0.64 -9.85
N GLU A 631 26.68 -1.36 -10.69
CA GLU A 631 26.41 -1.05 -12.09
C GLU A 631 25.11 -0.31 -12.30
N GLN A 632 24.13 -0.38 -11.37
CA GLN A 632 22.76 0.06 -11.60
C GLN A 632 22.32 1.20 -10.68
N LEU A 633 21.78 2.25 -11.31
CA LEU A 633 21.13 3.38 -10.64
C LEU A 633 19.66 3.47 -11.08
N ALA A 634 18.79 3.86 -10.15
CA ALA A 634 17.41 4.23 -10.42
C ALA A 634 17.16 5.66 -9.96
N THR A 635 16.42 6.44 -10.75
CA THR A 635 16.06 7.82 -10.44
C THR A 635 14.55 8.01 -10.44
N VAL A 636 14.10 8.90 -9.58
CA VAL A 636 12.70 9.30 -9.48
C VAL A 636 12.64 10.81 -9.34
N SER A 637 11.79 11.47 -10.13
CA SER A 637 11.59 12.91 -10.02
C SER A 637 10.83 13.29 -8.74
N GLN A 638 10.86 14.57 -8.42
CA GLN A 638 10.02 15.10 -7.35
C GLN A 638 8.53 14.88 -7.65
N LYS A 639 7.75 14.66 -6.60
CA LYS A 639 6.29 14.54 -6.65
C LYS A 639 5.68 15.64 -5.78
N ARG A 640 4.89 16.52 -6.37
CA ARG A 640 4.09 17.51 -5.68
C ARG A 640 2.65 17.39 -6.13
N VAL A 641 1.74 17.21 -5.18
CA VAL A 641 0.29 17.12 -5.43
C VAL A 641 -0.39 18.14 -4.57
N MET A 642 -1.21 18.99 -5.18
CA MET A 642 -1.99 20.03 -4.53
C MET A 642 -3.47 19.76 -4.75
N ASP A 643 -4.21 19.65 -3.66
CA ASP A 643 -5.66 19.41 -3.69
C ASP A 643 -6.38 20.51 -2.94
N VAL A 644 -7.55 20.92 -3.44
CA VAL A 644 -8.46 21.83 -2.73
C VAL A 644 -9.88 21.30 -2.83
N TYR A 645 -10.71 21.62 -1.83
CA TYR A 645 -12.12 21.23 -1.85
C TYR A 645 -12.99 22.31 -1.20
N GLY A 646 -14.27 22.27 -1.59
CA GLY A 646 -15.36 23.01 -0.93
C GLY A 646 -16.47 22.04 -0.58
N LEU A 647 -16.95 22.06 0.66
CA LEU A 647 -18.09 21.29 1.15
C LEU A 647 -19.19 22.27 1.55
N TRP A 648 -20.26 22.31 0.76
CA TRP A 648 -21.43 23.16 1.01
C TRP A 648 -22.57 22.33 1.58
N ARG A 649 -22.94 22.59 2.84
CA ARG A 649 -24.10 21.96 3.51
C ARG A 649 -25.33 22.77 3.23
N VAL A 650 -26.19 22.30 2.30
CA VAL A 650 -27.46 22.95 1.94
C VAL A 650 -28.41 22.92 3.12
N ASP A 651 -28.51 21.76 3.77
CA ASP A 651 -29.33 21.51 4.94
C ASP A 651 -28.72 20.41 5.83
N GLY A 652 -29.43 19.95 6.85
CA GLY A 652 -28.96 18.89 7.78
C GLY A 652 -28.80 17.52 7.11
N SER A 653 -29.39 17.32 5.93
CA SER A 653 -29.40 16.05 5.20
C SER A 653 -28.69 16.08 3.85
N THR A 654 -28.39 17.26 3.31
CA THR A 654 -27.91 17.44 1.93
C THR A 654 -26.63 18.26 1.90
N ALA A 655 -25.61 17.75 1.25
CA ALA A 655 -24.36 18.49 1.02
C ALA A 655 -23.86 18.29 -0.42
N TRP A 656 -23.24 19.34 -0.95
CA TRP A 656 -22.48 19.30 -2.20
C TRP A 656 -21.00 19.44 -1.90
N ARG A 657 -20.21 18.65 -2.59
CA ARG A 657 -18.76 18.72 -2.52
C ARG A 657 -18.18 18.91 -3.92
N LEU A 658 -17.29 19.88 -4.03
CA LEU A 658 -16.42 20.08 -5.17
C LEU A 658 -14.98 19.83 -4.73
N THR A 659 -14.28 18.94 -5.41
CA THR A 659 -12.86 18.65 -5.15
C THR A 659 -12.05 18.84 -6.43
N LEU A 660 -10.95 19.57 -6.33
CA LEU A 660 -9.96 19.75 -7.38
C LEU A 660 -8.66 19.10 -6.91
N SER A 661 -8.31 17.96 -7.48
CA SER A 661 -7.09 17.22 -7.13
C SER A 661 -6.02 17.42 -8.18
N ASN A 662 -4.75 17.47 -7.74
CA ASN A 662 -3.60 17.71 -8.59
C ASN A 662 -3.74 19.02 -9.42
N LEU A 663 -3.96 20.13 -8.74
CA LEU A 663 -4.19 21.45 -9.34
C LEU A 663 -3.07 21.94 -10.27
N ASP A 664 -1.83 21.57 -9.95
CA ASP A 664 -0.64 21.87 -10.75
C ASP A 664 -0.06 20.55 -11.24
N PRO A 665 -0.65 19.94 -12.31
CA PRO A 665 -0.23 18.65 -12.79
C PRO A 665 1.18 18.73 -13.38
N ARG A 666 2.09 17.91 -12.83
CA ARG A 666 3.48 17.83 -13.28
C ARG A 666 3.79 16.44 -13.78
N ASN A 667 4.60 16.34 -14.82
CA ASN A 667 5.08 15.07 -15.31
C ASN A 667 5.90 14.38 -14.21
N TYR A 668 5.73 13.08 -14.11
CA TYR A 668 6.44 12.23 -13.18
C TYR A 668 7.45 11.37 -13.95
N ASN A 669 8.74 11.59 -13.66
CA ASN A 669 9.82 10.97 -14.39
C ASN A 669 10.47 9.88 -13.54
N THR A 670 10.77 8.75 -14.18
CA THR A 670 11.59 7.67 -13.62
C THR A 670 12.70 7.35 -14.58
N GLY A 671 13.86 6.94 -14.07
CA GLY A 671 14.99 6.57 -14.90
C GLY A 671 15.74 5.38 -14.33
N SER A 672 16.44 4.68 -15.19
CA SER A 672 17.37 3.60 -14.87
C SER A 672 18.64 3.76 -15.68
N VAL A 673 19.78 3.61 -15.03
CA VAL A 673 21.09 3.62 -15.65
C VAL A 673 21.76 2.31 -15.31
N TYR A 674 22.28 1.62 -16.32
CA TYR A 674 23.15 0.47 -16.16
C TYR A 674 24.49 0.77 -16.81
N SER A 675 25.60 0.53 -16.11
CA SER A 675 26.95 0.76 -16.59
C SER A 675 27.89 -0.36 -16.13
N SER A 676 28.38 -1.13 -17.08
CA SER A 676 29.42 -2.15 -16.84
C SER A 676 30.43 -2.15 -18.00
N ALA A 677 31.52 -2.93 -17.88
CA ALA A 677 32.47 -3.08 -18.97
C ALA A 677 31.77 -3.64 -20.21
N GLY A 678 31.62 -2.83 -21.24
CA GLY A 678 31.00 -3.20 -22.52
C GLY A 678 29.56 -2.77 -22.76
N VAL A 679 28.84 -2.28 -21.75
CA VAL A 679 27.47 -1.78 -21.92
C VAL A 679 27.22 -0.58 -21.02
N VAL A 680 26.75 0.51 -21.61
CA VAL A 680 26.16 1.65 -20.90
C VAL A 680 24.75 1.87 -21.43
N GLU A 681 23.76 1.72 -20.59
CA GLU A 681 22.36 1.88 -20.96
C GLU A 681 21.67 2.88 -20.03
N ASN A 682 21.00 3.87 -20.61
CA ASN A 682 20.16 4.83 -19.90
C ASN A 682 18.75 4.70 -20.44
N SER A 683 17.79 4.53 -19.54
CA SER A 683 16.36 4.55 -19.85
C SER A 683 15.66 5.57 -18.95
N SER A 684 14.83 6.42 -19.55
CA SER A 684 13.99 7.36 -18.82
C SER A 684 12.55 7.25 -19.29
N THR A 685 11.61 7.37 -18.37
CA THR A 685 10.19 7.39 -18.68
C THR A 685 9.55 8.60 -18.03
N GLN A 686 8.88 9.40 -18.84
CA GLN A 686 8.08 10.54 -18.41
C GLN A 686 6.60 10.16 -18.48
N ASN A 687 5.90 10.26 -17.35
CA ASN A 687 4.47 10.01 -17.27
C ASN A 687 3.74 11.33 -17.05
N ARG A 688 2.78 11.65 -17.91
CA ARG A 688 1.93 12.83 -17.78
C ARG A 688 0.94 12.65 -16.65
N SER A 689 0.70 13.69 -15.86
CA SER A 689 -0.37 13.75 -14.88
C SER A 689 -1.43 14.77 -15.26
N TRP A 690 -2.60 14.67 -14.63
CA TRP A 690 -3.78 15.44 -15.00
C TRP A 690 -4.44 16.00 -13.75
N THR A 691 -5.08 17.17 -13.87
CA THR A 691 -6.00 17.66 -12.84
C THR A 691 -7.28 16.84 -12.88
N ASN A 692 -7.79 16.45 -11.72
CA ASN A 692 -9.06 15.77 -11.56
C ASN A 692 -10.07 16.70 -10.86
N VAL A 693 -11.24 16.89 -11.46
CA VAL A 693 -12.33 17.69 -10.91
C VAL A 693 -13.46 16.74 -10.52
N GLN A 694 -13.86 16.71 -9.25
CA GLN A 694 -14.92 15.86 -8.74
C GLN A 694 -16.08 16.70 -8.19
N ILE A 695 -17.29 16.34 -8.53
CA ILE A 695 -18.54 16.87 -7.97
C ILE A 695 -19.29 15.71 -7.33
N LEU A 696 -19.69 15.86 -6.06
CA LEU A 696 -20.39 14.84 -5.30
C LEU A 696 -21.57 15.44 -4.55
N LEU A 697 -22.73 14.81 -4.67
CA LEU A 697 -23.92 15.03 -3.84
C LEU A 697 -23.97 13.97 -2.74
N GLU A 698 -24.08 14.42 -1.50
CA GLU A 698 -24.27 13.58 -0.32
C GLU A 698 -25.66 13.83 0.25
N LYS A 699 -26.48 12.77 0.40
CA LYS A 699 -27.88 12.86 0.88
C LYS A 699 -28.11 11.84 2.00
N LYS A 700 -28.61 12.30 3.14
CA LYS A 700 -29.17 11.46 4.21
C LYS A 700 -30.68 11.37 4.00
N LEU A 701 -31.19 10.12 3.87
CA LEU A 701 -32.60 9.80 3.58
C LEU A 701 -33.31 9.37 4.88
#